data_c38b4c4a00a970f2542cce869ec1c829
#
_entry.id   c38b4c4a00a970f2542cce869ec1c829
#
_cell.length_a   1.000
_cell.length_b   1.000
_cell.length_c   1.000
_cell.angle_alpha   90.00
_cell.angle_beta   90.00
_cell.angle_gamma   90.00
#
_symmetry.space_group_name_H-M   'P 1'
#
loop_
_entity.id
_entity.type
_entity.pdbx_description
1 polymer ?
#
loop_
_entity_poly.entity_id
_entity_poly.type
_entity_poly.pdbx_seq_one_letter_code
_entity_poly.pdbx_strand_id
1 'polypeptide(L)'
;MTGTKILGFTAAALGACCFAGAPTADGAETWTGHGAYAPLPAGSVTADGWLKGKLQRVKDGMGGHLDELDPDQFAHPFVRRDFKADLGGKGNVDWCAEMSGEYWLGLVELAFTLDDPALKAKALKWVDGVLALQEKDGYMGAYRPNENRFEDYNAWSCHFAYRALLVAYSATGDRRILDALERGCLWFARNWTGDRKTGYVGVSLLSPACRVAALTGNAEIAAFCRDWARFLDGGGSQRGNPARAWGMAPGGFGTFELWTGGYHLAALGSRACQPLALYLATGDEALLKGAEQAYDNMIRAIGLQPTGAFPGDHEHVARPSCLAESEYCATVFFEEHFQWLLVSTGAAGYADRIERIVFNAGEGARKKDERAMTYLSVPNQLRATLDSSRWGPDPAYGVYAPNVNAACCAANSIRLYSQHLLFSLLSDRAGNLAVAGYLPFRAKAEPRAGVPVEIVSETDYPFSDRVTLRVKAPKGWDGRLKLRRPCWTRACEVRKNGLPADVCADRKGWFVLSGPWKDDVVEVSFGFEPRVDAVRDRDFQGAWQTVAMGPLLFAQPVKERWTERPQLKNAAQLPPDWHWYDLTCAEPPSAYALCGEVPADPRRIAVTRKPMTDDPWRDPPLRLSVPMVRCPDIYPPNACELRHTPWPSSVRVRPPAGAKPEPVELVPFGATCLRLSCFPLAE
;
A
#
# COMPACT_ATOMS: atom_id res chain seq x y z
N MET A 1 32.02 -30.66 24.58
CA MET A 1 30.99 -31.67 24.27
C MET A 1 29.75 -31.33 25.07
N THR A 2 28.84 -30.56 24.53
CA THR A 2 27.48 -30.41 25.06
C THR A 2 26.60 -30.16 23.81
N GLY A 3 25.85 -31.22 23.48
CA GLY A 3 25.03 -31.25 22.29
C GLY A 3 23.79 -30.39 22.44
N THR A 4 23.65 -29.40 21.57
CA THR A 4 22.42 -28.67 21.39
C THR A 4 21.44 -29.55 20.61
N LYS A 5 20.37 -29.99 21.26
CA LYS A 5 19.27 -30.68 20.61
C LYS A 5 18.56 -29.71 19.66
N ILE A 6 18.71 -29.95 18.37
CA ILE A 6 17.85 -29.42 17.35
C ILE A 6 16.48 -30.05 17.55
N LEU A 7 15.48 -29.25 17.90
CA LEU A 7 14.08 -29.66 17.88
C LEU A 7 13.69 -29.86 16.42
N GLY A 8 13.74 -31.11 15.98
CA GLY A 8 13.15 -31.55 14.73
C GLY A 8 11.64 -31.39 14.84
N PHE A 9 11.07 -30.52 14.01
CA PHE A 9 9.64 -30.52 13.75
C PHE A 9 9.30 -31.84 13.06
N THR A 10 8.77 -32.78 13.79
CA THR A 10 8.19 -33.99 13.24
C THR A 10 6.95 -33.63 12.42
N ALA A 11 6.95 -34.05 11.17
CA ALA A 11 5.84 -33.97 10.21
C ALA A 11 4.67 -34.94 10.59
N ALA A 12 4.26 -34.93 11.82
CA ALA A 12 3.18 -35.79 12.32
C ALA A 12 2.20 -34.91 13.09
N ALA A 13 1.18 -34.47 12.41
CA ALA A 13 -0.17 -34.09 12.83
C ALA A 13 -0.70 -32.89 12.00
N LEU A 14 -0.55 -32.91 10.68
CA LEU A 14 -1.47 -32.19 9.80
C LEU A 14 -2.71 -33.09 9.66
N GLY A 15 -3.51 -33.13 10.71
CA GLY A 15 -4.85 -33.67 10.68
C GLY A 15 -5.62 -32.98 9.58
N ALA A 16 -6.51 -33.70 8.93
CA ALA A 16 -7.46 -33.21 7.93
C ALA A 16 -8.30 -32.08 8.55
N CYS A 17 -7.74 -30.87 8.62
CA CYS A 17 -8.53 -29.67 8.81
C CYS A 17 -9.33 -29.46 7.53
N CYS A 18 -10.59 -29.80 7.60
CA CYS A 18 -11.58 -29.53 6.58
C CYS A 18 -11.50 -28.05 6.21
N PHE A 19 -11.32 -27.77 4.93
CA PHE A 19 -11.69 -26.50 4.33
C PHE A 19 -13.23 -26.40 4.50
N ALA A 20 -13.67 -25.89 5.63
CA ALA A 20 -15.09 -25.82 5.94
C ALA A 20 -15.67 -24.53 5.39
N GLY A 21 -16.29 -24.64 4.26
CA GLY A 21 -17.13 -23.65 3.63
C GLY A 21 -17.93 -24.35 2.55
N ALA A 22 -19.04 -25.00 2.92
CA ALA A 22 -20.01 -25.41 1.91
C ALA A 22 -20.60 -24.16 1.26
N PRO A 23 -20.75 -24.09 -0.08
CA PRO A 23 -21.35 -22.95 -0.74
C PRO A 23 -22.83 -22.85 -0.31
N THR A 24 -23.20 -21.71 0.26
CA THR A 24 -24.60 -21.32 0.36
C THR A 24 -25.02 -20.70 -0.98
N ALA A 25 -26.01 -21.23 -1.61
CA ALA A 25 -26.59 -20.67 -2.81
C ALA A 25 -27.14 -19.26 -2.54
N ASP A 26 -26.88 -18.33 -3.49
CA ASP A 26 -27.40 -16.96 -3.54
C ASP A 26 -26.86 -15.97 -2.46
N GLY A 27 -25.69 -15.44 -2.74
CA GLY A 27 -25.08 -14.30 -2.07
C GLY A 27 -23.59 -14.25 -2.38
N ALA A 28 -23.06 -13.11 -2.83
CA ALA A 28 -21.64 -12.94 -3.03
C ALA A 28 -20.90 -13.33 -1.74
N GLU A 29 -20.23 -14.48 -1.75
CA GLU A 29 -19.51 -14.98 -0.57
C GLU A 29 -18.44 -13.98 -0.15
N THR A 30 -18.64 -13.39 1.02
CA THR A 30 -17.62 -12.65 1.72
C THR A 30 -16.43 -13.57 2.00
N TRP A 31 -15.22 -13.05 1.90
CA TRP A 31 -13.99 -13.78 2.20
C TRP A 31 -13.94 -14.19 3.69
N THR A 32 -14.55 -15.29 4.03
CA THR A 32 -14.64 -15.83 5.38
C THR A 32 -13.60 -16.93 5.66
N GLY A 33 -12.33 -16.67 5.34
CA GLY A 33 -11.24 -17.49 5.86
C GLY A 33 -11.17 -17.43 7.40
N HIS A 34 -10.09 -17.89 8.00
CA HIS A 34 -9.91 -17.91 9.46
C HIS A 34 -9.61 -16.53 10.09
N GLY A 35 -9.59 -15.45 9.31
CA GLY A 35 -9.34 -14.10 9.79
C GLY A 35 -10.37 -13.55 10.77
N ALA A 36 -9.97 -12.52 11.49
CA ALA A 36 -10.85 -11.76 12.38
C ALA A 36 -11.89 -10.95 11.58
N TYR A 37 -11.52 -10.50 10.39
CA TYR A 37 -12.36 -9.74 9.48
C TYR A 37 -12.20 -10.19 8.03
N ALA A 38 -13.14 -9.77 7.19
CA ALA A 38 -13.07 -9.84 5.75
C ALA A 38 -13.48 -8.50 5.13
N PRO A 39 -12.86 -8.07 4.01
CA PRO A 39 -13.38 -6.96 3.22
C PRO A 39 -14.75 -7.35 2.63
N LEU A 40 -15.59 -6.34 2.40
CA LEU A 40 -16.85 -6.54 1.67
C LEU A 40 -16.56 -6.84 0.20
N PRO A 41 -17.52 -7.44 -0.54
CA PRO A 41 -17.40 -7.64 -1.98
C PRO A 41 -17.02 -6.33 -2.71
N ALA A 42 -16.18 -6.42 -3.72
CA ALA A 42 -15.81 -5.24 -4.51
C ALA A 42 -17.07 -4.59 -5.12
N GLY A 43 -17.10 -3.24 -5.09
CA GLY A 43 -18.30 -2.48 -5.49
C GLY A 43 -19.34 -2.30 -4.37
N SER A 44 -19.24 -3.04 -3.26
CA SER A 44 -20.07 -2.78 -2.08
C SER A 44 -19.69 -1.48 -1.35
N VAL A 45 -18.44 -1.06 -1.46
CA VAL A 45 -17.93 0.20 -0.91
C VAL A 45 -17.46 1.07 -2.06
N THR A 46 -18.06 2.25 -2.21
CA THR A 46 -17.75 3.20 -3.30
C THR A 46 -17.32 4.54 -2.73
N ALA A 47 -16.44 5.23 -3.46
CA ALA A 47 -15.91 6.52 -3.04
C ALA A 47 -16.97 7.63 -3.05
N ASP A 48 -16.87 8.53 -2.07
CA ASP A 48 -17.68 9.75 -1.99
C ASP A 48 -16.79 10.97 -1.69
N GLY A 49 -17.36 12.15 -1.60
CA GLY A 49 -16.66 13.38 -1.22
C GLY A 49 -15.35 13.60 -1.99
N TRP A 50 -14.32 14.10 -1.29
CA TRP A 50 -13.00 14.38 -1.89
C TRP A 50 -12.32 13.15 -2.51
N LEU A 51 -12.58 11.95 -1.95
CA LEU A 51 -11.99 10.72 -2.45
C LEU A 51 -12.53 10.36 -3.84
N LYS A 52 -13.81 10.58 -4.10
CA LYS A 52 -14.40 10.38 -5.43
C LYS A 52 -13.71 11.27 -6.46
N GLY A 53 -13.49 12.55 -6.12
CA GLY A 53 -12.73 13.48 -6.98
C GLY A 53 -11.29 13.02 -7.21
N LYS A 54 -10.63 12.47 -6.19
CA LYS A 54 -9.28 11.88 -6.31
C LYS A 54 -9.28 10.69 -7.26
N LEU A 55 -10.17 9.71 -7.06
CA LEU A 55 -10.25 8.54 -7.93
C LEU A 55 -10.65 8.89 -9.37
N GLN A 56 -11.48 9.92 -9.56
CA GLN A 56 -11.79 10.44 -10.89
C GLN A 56 -10.53 10.97 -11.58
N ARG A 57 -9.68 11.74 -10.86
CA ARG A 57 -8.38 12.21 -11.42
C ARG A 57 -7.44 11.05 -11.72
N VAL A 58 -7.40 10.01 -10.88
CA VAL A 58 -6.63 8.79 -11.17
C VAL A 58 -7.11 8.13 -12.46
N LYS A 59 -8.42 8.02 -12.66
CA LYS A 59 -9.03 7.51 -13.90
C LYS A 59 -8.67 8.37 -15.11
N ASP A 60 -8.79 9.70 -14.99
CA ASP A 60 -8.54 10.65 -16.09
C ASP A 60 -7.03 10.86 -16.33
N GLY A 61 -6.19 10.47 -15.38
CA GLY A 61 -4.74 10.44 -15.45
C GLY A 61 -4.19 9.12 -15.96
N MET A 62 -2.95 8.82 -15.59
CA MET A 62 -2.26 7.59 -16.04
C MET A 62 -2.99 6.31 -15.62
N GLY A 63 -3.69 6.31 -14.48
CA GLY A 63 -4.36 5.12 -13.98
C GLY A 63 -5.44 4.55 -14.90
N GLY A 64 -6.15 5.38 -15.65
CA GLY A 64 -7.13 4.92 -16.64
C GLY A 64 -6.58 4.68 -18.04
N HIS A 65 -5.32 5.06 -18.30
CA HIS A 65 -4.77 5.17 -19.66
C HIS A 65 -3.44 4.46 -19.91
N LEU A 66 -2.80 3.81 -18.92
CA LEU A 66 -1.50 3.16 -19.15
C LEU A 66 -1.55 2.11 -20.27
N ASP A 67 -2.64 1.39 -20.43
CA ASP A 67 -2.83 0.41 -21.50
C ASP A 67 -2.92 1.04 -22.91
N GLU A 68 -3.29 2.31 -22.98
CA GLU A 68 -3.31 3.10 -24.21
C GLU A 68 -1.96 3.80 -24.45
N LEU A 69 -1.27 4.19 -23.38
CA LEU A 69 0.03 4.86 -23.43
C LEU A 69 1.18 3.91 -23.78
N ASP A 70 1.14 2.67 -23.28
CA ASP A 70 2.12 1.63 -23.61
C ASP A 70 1.43 0.25 -23.66
N PRO A 71 0.73 -0.05 -24.79
CA PRO A 71 -0.03 -1.28 -24.92
C PRO A 71 0.80 -2.56 -24.76
N ASP A 72 2.07 -2.52 -25.17
CA ASP A 72 2.97 -3.68 -25.12
C ASP A 72 3.34 -4.05 -23.68
N GLN A 73 3.39 -3.08 -22.78
CA GLN A 73 3.61 -3.34 -21.36
C GLN A 73 2.32 -3.65 -20.61
N PHE A 74 1.20 -2.99 -20.94
CA PHE A 74 0.03 -3.03 -20.05
C PHE A 74 -1.18 -3.74 -20.66
N ALA A 75 -1.45 -3.60 -21.99
CA ALA A 75 -2.68 -4.14 -22.57
C ALA A 75 -2.56 -5.59 -23.05
N HIS A 76 -1.47 -5.92 -23.74
CA HIS A 76 -1.38 -7.12 -24.57
C HIS A 76 -0.99 -8.42 -23.85
N PRO A 77 -0.16 -8.43 -22.78
CA PRO A 77 0.43 -9.65 -22.27
C PRO A 77 -0.56 -10.78 -21.96
N PHE A 78 -1.61 -10.50 -21.17
CA PHE A 78 -2.58 -11.52 -20.75
C PHE A 78 -3.74 -11.78 -21.71
N VAL A 79 -3.94 -10.92 -22.72
CA VAL A 79 -5.06 -11.04 -23.67
C VAL A 79 -4.63 -11.37 -25.10
N ARG A 80 -3.34 -11.28 -25.41
CA ARG A 80 -2.75 -11.62 -26.73
C ARG A 80 -1.47 -12.42 -26.63
N ARG A 81 -0.84 -12.48 -25.45
CA ARG A 81 0.54 -12.95 -25.25
C ARG A 81 1.50 -12.27 -26.21
N ASP A 82 1.29 -10.98 -26.44
CA ASP A 82 2.07 -10.12 -27.27
C ASP A 82 2.65 -8.99 -26.40
N PHE A 83 3.94 -8.74 -26.53
CA PHE A 83 4.67 -7.82 -25.67
C PHE A 83 5.91 -7.32 -26.39
N LYS A 84 6.44 -6.20 -25.92
CA LYS A 84 7.59 -5.53 -26.51
C LYS A 84 8.85 -6.37 -26.41
N ALA A 85 9.54 -6.53 -27.56
CA ALA A 85 10.70 -7.40 -27.66
C ALA A 85 11.99 -6.83 -27.03
N ASP A 86 12.03 -5.59 -26.56
CA ASP A 86 13.29 -4.98 -26.10
C ASP A 86 13.11 -3.98 -24.94
N LEU A 87 12.95 -4.50 -23.74
CA LEU A 87 13.04 -3.72 -22.50
C LEU A 87 14.42 -3.90 -21.85
N GLY A 88 15.50 -3.53 -22.58
CA GLY A 88 16.84 -3.51 -22.00
C GLY A 88 17.55 -4.86 -21.86
N GLY A 89 17.31 -5.82 -22.75
CA GLY A 89 18.20 -6.98 -22.94
C GLY A 89 18.04 -8.14 -21.98
N LYS A 90 17.01 -8.19 -21.15
CA LYS A 90 16.64 -9.37 -20.35
C LYS A 90 15.14 -9.59 -20.41
N GLY A 91 14.72 -10.78 -20.88
CA GLY A 91 13.43 -11.38 -20.63
C GLY A 91 12.21 -10.44 -20.67
N ASN A 92 11.90 -9.92 -21.82
CA ASN A 92 10.86 -8.91 -22.04
C ASN A 92 9.47 -9.35 -21.58
N VAL A 93 9.18 -10.66 -21.63
CA VAL A 93 7.93 -11.22 -21.16
C VAL A 93 7.74 -11.02 -19.65
N ASP A 94 8.81 -11.14 -18.88
CA ASP A 94 8.76 -11.09 -17.42
C ASP A 94 8.21 -9.74 -16.95
N TRP A 95 8.84 -8.66 -17.38
CA TRP A 95 8.44 -7.31 -16.96
C TRP A 95 7.10 -6.87 -17.56
N CYS A 96 6.86 -7.13 -18.85
CA CYS A 96 5.58 -6.80 -19.45
C CYS A 96 4.42 -7.56 -18.81
N ALA A 97 4.61 -8.84 -18.48
CA ALA A 97 3.59 -9.63 -17.82
C ALA A 97 3.33 -9.15 -16.37
N GLU A 98 4.39 -8.82 -15.63
CA GLU A 98 4.29 -8.23 -14.28
C GLU A 98 3.48 -6.93 -14.33
N MET A 99 3.93 -5.96 -15.11
CA MET A 99 3.31 -4.63 -15.19
C MET A 99 1.88 -4.67 -15.72
N SER A 100 1.58 -5.56 -16.67
CA SER A 100 0.22 -5.80 -17.12
C SER A 100 -0.66 -6.34 -15.99
N GLY A 101 -0.18 -7.32 -15.24
CA GLY A 101 -0.92 -7.89 -14.12
C GLY A 101 -1.22 -6.85 -13.03
N GLU A 102 -0.23 -6.05 -12.67
CA GLU A 102 -0.34 -4.96 -11.69
C GLU A 102 -1.33 -3.88 -12.13
N TYR A 103 -1.23 -3.46 -13.39
CA TYR A 103 -2.12 -2.47 -13.98
C TYR A 103 -3.58 -2.91 -13.93
N TRP A 104 -3.87 -4.12 -14.44
CA TRP A 104 -5.26 -4.61 -14.49
C TRP A 104 -5.82 -4.91 -13.11
N LEU A 105 -5.00 -5.32 -12.13
CA LEU A 105 -5.43 -5.41 -10.75
C LEU A 105 -5.89 -4.03 -10.24
N GLY A 106 -5.07 -2.99 -10.45
CA GLY A 106 -5.41 -1.63 -10.04
C GLY A 106 -6.62 -1.06 -10.78
N LEU A 107 -6.74 -1.33 -12.09
CA LEU A 107 -7.87 -0.84 -12.90
C LEU A 107 -9.19 -1.49 -12.50
N VAL A 108 -9.19 -2.80 -12.21
CA VAL A 108 -10.40 -3.51 -11.73
C VAL A 108 -10.81 -2.95 -10.36
N GLU A 109 -9.88 -2.79 -9.42
CA GLU A 109 -10.17 -2.18 -8.12
C GLU A 109 -10.75 -0.76 -8.28
N LEU A 110 -10.12 0.08 -9.12
CA LEU A 110 -10.57 1.45 -9.39
C LEU A 110 -11.97 1.49 -10.01
N ALA A 111 -12.25 0.61 -10.97
CA ALA A 111 -13.54 0.56 -11.67
C ALA A 111 -14.71 0.33 -10.73
N PHE A 112 -14.54 -0.57 -9.76
CA PHE A 112 -15.60 -0.92 -8.82
C PHE A 112 -15.66 0.03 -7.62
N THR A 113 -14.54 0.60 -7.18
CA THR A 113 -14.53 1.58 -6.08
C THR A 113 -14.99 2.97 -6.50
N LEU A 114 -14.75 3.37 -7.76
CA LEU A 114 -15.28 4.60 -8.34
C LEU A 114 -16.75 4.45 -8.80
N ASP A 115 -17.20 3.23 -9.00
CA ASP A 115 -18.52 2.88 -9.54
C ASP A 115 -18.75 3.46 -10.97
N ASP A 116 -17.70 3.49 -11.80
CA ASP A 116 -17.73 4.07 -13.14
C ASP A 116 -18.12 3.02 -14.18
N PRO A 117 -19.25 3.19 -14.91
CA PRO A 117 -19.72 2.20 -15.87
C PRO A 117 -18.76 1.95 -17.04
N ALA A 118 -18.09 3.00 -17.54
CA ALA A 118 -17.17 2.85 -18.68
C ALA A 118 -15.90 2.11 -18.26
N LEU A 119 -15.38 2.41 -17.07
CA LEU A 119 -14.20 1.74 -16.53
C LEU A 119 -14.50 0.28 -16.17
N LYS A 120 -15.69 0.00 -15.63
CA LYS A 120 -16.17 -1.39 -15.41
C LYS A 120 -16.25 -2.17 -16.72
N ALA A 121 -16.80 -1.57 -17.79
CA ALA A 121 -16.83 -2.19 -19.10
C ALA A 121 -15.45 -2.47 -19.66
N LYS A 122 -14.48 -1.54 -19.50
CA LYS A 122 -13.08 -1.72 -19.89
C LYS A 122 -12.44 -2.88 -19.10
N ALA A 123 -12.61 -2.91 -17.79
CA ALA A 123 -12.08 -3.96 -16.91
C ALA A 123 -12.67 -5.35 -17.26
N LEU A 124 -13.97 -5.46 -17.43
CA LEU A 124 -14.64 -6.73 -17.75
C LEU A 124 -14.30 -7.23 -19.16
N LYS A 125 -14.06 -6.32 -20.11
CA LYS A 125 -13.55 -6.70 -21.44
C LYS A 125 -12.16 -7.36 -21.35
N TRP A 126 -11.28 -6.85 -20.50
CA TRP A 126 -9.99 -7.49 -20.25
C TRP A 126 -10.17 -8.86 -19.60
N VAL A 127 -11.05 -8.98 -18.60
CA VAL A 127 -11.39 -10.26 -17.95
C VAL A 127 -11.84 -11.28 -19.01
N ASP A 128 -12.79 -10.95 -19.86
CA ASP A 128 -13.25 -11.83 -20.94
C ASP A 128 -12.10 -12.21 -21.89
N GLY A 129 -11.19 -11.29 -22.20
CA GLY A 129 -9.98 -11.54 -23.00
C GLY A 129 -9.05 -12.58 -22.37
N VAL A 130 -8.80 -12.46 -21.06
CA VAL A 130 -7.99 -13.44 -20.31
C VAL A 130 -8.64 -14.82 -20.30
N LEU A 131 -9.95 -14.88 -20.04
CA LEU A 131 -10.70 -16.13 -20.05
C LEU A 131 -10.68 -16.81 -21.43
N ALA A 132 -10.83 -16.03 -22.50
CA ALA A 132 -10.82 -16.54 -23.88
C ALA A 132 -9.43 -17.11 -24.29
N LEU A 133 -8.36 -16.64 -23.67
CA LEU A 133 -6.99 -17.08 -23.96
C LEU A 133 -6.55 -18.30 -23.13
N GLN A 134 -7.36 -18.75 -22.17
CA GLN A 134 -7.04 -19.92 -21.35
C GLN A 134 -6.87 -21.16 -22.21
N GLU A 135 -5.75 -21.89 -22.04
CA GLU A 135 -5.46 -23.10 -22.77
C GLU A 135 -6.26 -24.31 -22.27
N LYS A 136 -6.31 -25.38 -23.10
CA LYS A 136 -7.07 -26.61 -22.75
C LYS A 136 -6.55 -27.30 -21.50
N ASP A 137 -5.25 -27.18 -21.21
CA ASP A 137 -4.60 -27.70 -20.00
C ASP A 137 -4.84 -26.83 -18.75
N GLY A 138 -5.46 -25.67 -18.93
CA GLY A 138 -5.77 -24.70 -17.87
C GLY A 138 -4.80 -23.52 -17.77
N TYR A 139 -3.69 -23.49 -18.51
CA TYR A 139 -2.74 -22.39 -18.46
C TYR A 139 -3.42 -21.05 -18.81
N MET A 140 -3.23 -20.04 -17.96
CA MET A 140 -3.86 -18.72 -18.09
C MET A 140 -2.84 -17.60 -17.74
N GLY A 141 -1.59 -17.74 -18.21
CA GLY A 141 -0.53 -16.75 -18.04
C GLY A 141 -0.20 -16.03 -19.34
N ALA A 142 0.73 -15.09 -19.27
CA ALA A 142 1.17 -14.28 -20.39
C ALA A 142 2.20 -14.97 -21.30
N TYR A 143 2.80 -16.10 -20.88
CA TYR A 143 3.91 -16.76 -21.58
C TYR A 143 3.40 -17.65 -22.71
N ARG A 144 4.09 -17.61 -23.87
CA ARG A 144 3.82 -18.49 -25.01
C ARG A 144 4.30 -19.92 -24.76
N PRO A 145 3.82 -20.94 -25.50
CA PRO A 145 4.21 -22.33 -25.30
C PRO A 145 5.73 -22.60 -25.43
N ASN A 146 6.42 -21.82 -26.24
CA ASN A 146 7.86 -21.93 -26.50
C ASN A 146 8.72 -21.12 -25.52
N GLU A 147 8.12 -20.39 -24.61
CA GLU A 147 8.80 -19.63 -23.56
C GLU A 147 8.88 -20.45 -22.27
N ASN A 148 9.78 -20.07 -21.37
CA ASN A 148 9.92 -20.78 -20.10
C ASN A 148 8.78 -20.42 -19.12
N ARG A 149 7.69 -21.15 -19.19
CA ARG A 149 6.52 -21.01 -18.30
C ARG A 149 6.79 -21.44 -16.86
N PHE A 150 7.95 -22.01 -16.59
CA PHE A 150 8.37 -22.49 -15.28
C PHE A 150 9.33 -21.54 -14.57
N GLU A 151 9.54 -20.37 -15.14
CA GLU A 151 10.26 -19.28 -14.49
C GLU A 151 9.45 -18.67 -13.34
N ASP A 152 10.15 -18.22 -12.33
CA ASP A 152 9.60 -17.60 -11.15
C ASP A 152 8.68 -16.40 -11.48
N TYR A 153 9.05 -15.62 -12.48
CA TYR A 153 8.28 -14.47 -12.95
C TYR A 153 6.93 -14.83 -13.57
N ASN A 154 6.75 -16.03 -14.15
CA ASN A 154 5.42 -16.43 -14.60
C ASN A 154 4.43 -16.56 -13.42
N ALA A 155 4.85 -17.19 -12.33
CA ALA A 155 4.03 -17.28 -11.12
C ALA A 155 3.80 -15.90 -10.49
N TRP A 156 4.84 -15.04 -10.49
CA TRP A 156 4.76 -13.66 -10.03
C TRP A 156 3.74 -12.83 -10.83
N SER A 157 3.80 -12.88 -12.15
CA SER A 157 2.88 -12.15 -13.01
C SER A 157 1.44 -12.66 -12.90
N CYS A 158 1.25 -13.99 -12.83
CA CYS A 158 -0.05 -14.61 -12.61
C CYS A 158 -0.64 -14.25 -11.24
N HIS A 159 0.17 -14.00 -10.22
CA HIS A 159 -0.29 -13.53 -8.92
C HIS A 159 -1.18 -12.27 -9.05
N PHE A 160 -0.75 -11.27 -9.80
CA PHE A 160 -1.50 -10.03 -10.00
C PHE A 160 -2.75 -10.25 -10.86
N ALA A 161 -2.60 -10.94 -11.99
CA ALA A 161 -3.71 -11.20 -12.90
C ALA A 161 -4.82 -12.03 -12.22
N TYR A 162 -4.46 -13.05 -11.44
CA TYR A 162 -5.44 -13.88 -10.73
C TYR A 162 -6.13 -13.10 -9.60
N ARG A 163 -5.45 -12.18 -8.96
CA ARG A 163 -6.07 -11.26 -8.00
C ARG A 163 -7.03 -10.29 -8.67
N ALA A 164 -6.70 -9.75 -9.84
CA ALA A 164 -7.61 -8.92 -10.62
C ALA A 164 -8.90 -9.70 -10.96
N LEU A 165 -8.76 -10.95 -11.39
CA LEU A 165 -9.89 -11.85 -11.65
C LEU A 165 -10.69 -12.14 -10.36
N LEU A 166 -10.06 -12.34 -9.21
CA LEU A 166 -10.77 -12.53 -7.94
C LEU A 166 -11.54 -11.29 -7.49
N VAL A 167 -11.01 -10.08 -7.73
CA VAL A 167 -11.74 -8.83 -7.49
C VAL A 167 -12.96 -8.73 -8.40
N ALA A 168 -12.79 -9.03 -9.70
CA ALA A 168 -13.89 -9.05 -10.66
C ALA A 168 -14.94 -10.10 -10.28
N TYR A 169 -14.53 -11.31 -9.88
CA TYR A 169 -15.46 -12.34 -9.38
C TYR A 169 -16.20 -11.86 -8.13
N SER A 170 -15.51 -11.27 -7.17
CA SER A 170 -16.13 -10.73 -5.96
C SER A 170 -17.19 -9.67 -6.26
N ALA A 171 -16.96 -8.85 -7.30
CA ALA A 171 -17.86 -7.78 -7.71
C ALA A 171 -19.07 -8.25 -8.52
N THR A 172 -18.92 -9.31 -9.31
CA THR A 172 -19.93 -9.71 -10.32
C THR A 172 -20.62 -11.03 -9.99
N GLY A 173 -19.98 -11.90 -9.20
CA GLY A 173 -20.44 -13.27 -9.00
C GLY A 173 -20.29 -14.17 -10.25
N ASP A 174 -19.62 -13.72 -11.32
CA ASP A 174 -19.49 -14.47 -12.57
C ASP A 174 -18.69 -15.76 -12.38
N ARG A 175 -19.37 -16.87 -12.35
CA ARG A 175 -18.80 -18.20 -12.09
C ARG A 175 -17.76 -18.60 -13.12
N ARG A 176 -17.82 -18.10 -14.37
CA ARG A 176 -16.83 -18.39 -15.41
C ARG A 176 -15.41 -18.00 -14.95
N ILE A 177 -15.32 -16.90 -14.20
CA ILE A 177 -14.04 -16.38 -13.66
C ILE A 177 -13.45 -17.36 -12.64
N LEU A 178 -14.27 -17.81 -11.69
CA LEU A 178 -13.81 -18.73 -10.64
C LEU A 178 -13.42 -20.10 -11.23
N ASP A 179 -14.19 -20.61 -12.18
CA ASP A 179 -13.90 -21.87 -12.87
C ASP A 179 -12.61 -21.79 -13.69
N ALA A 180 -12.32 -20.64 -14.29
CA ALA A 180 -11.05 -20.41 -15.00
C ALA A 180 -9.88 -20.31 -14.04
N LEU A 181 -10.03 -19.59 -12.92
CA LEU A 181 -9.02 -19.51 -11.87
C LEU A 181 -8.71 -20.88 -11.27
N GLU A 182 -9.71 -21.70 -11.03
CA GLU A 182 -9.53 -23.07 -10.54
C GLU A 182 -8.65 -23.88 -11.50
N ARG A 183 -8.98 -23.87 -12.80
CA ARG A 183 -8.15 -24.56 -13.82
C ARG A 183 -6.73 -23.98 -13.89
N GLY A 184 -6.58 -22.66 -13.79
CA GLY A 184 -5.27 -21.99 -13.77
C GLY A 184 -4.42 -22.39 -12.55
N CYS A 185 -5.01 -22.46 -11.36
CA CYS A 185 -4.33 -22.93 -10.15
C CYS A 185 -3.97 -24.41 -10.24
N LEU A 186 -4.85 -25.24 -10.81
CA LEU A 186 -4.58 -26.66 -11.06
C LEU A 186 -3.42 -26.86 -12.05
N TRP A 187 -3.29 -25.96 -13.06
CA TRP A 187 -2.13 -26.00 -13.95
C TRP A 187 -0.84 -25.84 -13.16
N PHE A 188 -0.75 -24.86 -12.26
CA PHE A 188 0.41 -24.67 -11.38
C PHE A 188 0.62 -25.88 -10.45
N ALA A 189 -0.43 -26.40 -9.83
CA ALA A 189 -0.36 -27.56 -8.95
C ALA A 189 0.25 -28.80 -9.63
N ARG A 190 -0.08 -29.03 -10.89
CA ARG A 190 0.38 -30.17 -11.66
C ARG A 190 1.71 -30.01 -12.36
N ASN A 191 2.07 -28.78 -12.71
CA ASN A 191 3.27 -28.49 -13.49
C ASN A 191 4.39 -27.84 -12.67
N TRP A 192 4.07 -27.19 -11.55
CA TRP A 192 5.03 -26.52 -10.68
C TRP A 192 5.45 -27.45 -9.54
N THR A 193 6.30 -28.45 -9.86
CA THR A 193 6.71 -29.52 -8.93
C THR A 193 8.21 -29.48 -8.66
N GLY A 194 8.65 -30.03 -7.53
CA GLY A 194 10.06 -30.17 -7.18
C GLY A 194 10.79 -28.81 -7.16
N ASP A 195 11.92 -28.73 -7.86
CA ASP A 195 12.80 -27.56 -7.89
C ASP A 195 12.18 -26.33 -8.54
N ARG A 196 11.09 -26.48 -9.29
CA ARG A 196 10.37 -25.35 -9.91
C ARG A 196 9.64 -24.48 -8.90
N LYS A 197 9.42 -24.97 -7.69
CA LYS A 197 8.80 -24.23 -6.59
C LYS A 197 9.75 -23.27 -5.86
N THR A 198 10.90 -23.01 -6.42
CA THR A 198 12.01 -22.27 -5.77
C THR A 198 11.99 -20.77 -6.05
N GLY A 199 10.89 -20.11 -6.01
CA GLY A 199 10.86 -18.73 -6.43
C GLY A 199 11.21 -17.68 -5.38
N TYR A 200 11.96 -16.68 -5.79
CA TYR A 200 12.15 -15.45 -5.00
C TYR A 200 10.85 -14.63 -4.93
N VAL A 201 10.13 -14.48 -6.03
CA VAL A 201 8.89 -13.71 -6.13
C VAL A 201 7.66 -14.57 -6.41
N GLY A 202 7.81 -15.67 -7.11
CA GLY A 202 6.70 -16.51 -7.56
C GLY A 202 5.88 -17.14 -6.44
N VAL A 203 6.44 -17.28 -5.24
CA VAL A 203 5.71 -17.72 -4.04
C VAL A 203 4.49 -16.85 -3.75
N SER A 204 4.45 -15.63 -4.25
CA SER A 204 3.32 -14.71 -4.10
C SER A 204 2.02 -15.23 -4.74
N LEU A 205 2.10 -16.19 -5.68
CA LEU A 205 0.93 -16.90 -6.22
C LEU A 205 0.14 -17.66 -5.14
N LEU A 206 0.73 -17.96 -3.98
CA LEU A 206 0.00 -18.57 -2.87
C LEU A 206 -1.24 -17.75 -2.47
N SER A 207 -1.16 -16.43 -2.50
CA SER A 207 -2.27 -15.58 -2.07
C SER A 207 -3.54 -15.80 -2.91
N PRO A 208 -3.56 -15.70 -4.25
CA PRO A 208 -4.76 -16.05 -5.02
C PRO A 208 -5.07 -17.55 -5.02
N ALA A 209 -4.06 -18.44 -5.02
CA ALA A 209 -4.31 -19.88 -5.01
C ALA A 209 -5.01 -20.35 -3.72
N CYS A 210 -4.60 -19.86 -2.57
CA CYS A 210 -5.27 -20.13 -1.29
C CYS A 210 -6.73 -19.64 -1.31
N ARG A 211 -6.98 -18.48 -1.91
CA ARG A 211 -8.33 -17.94 -2.05
C ARG A 211 -9.21 -18.80 -2.97
N VAL A 212 -8.66 -19.22 -4.12
CA VAL A 212 -9.37 -20.13 -5.04
C VAL A 212 -9.68 -21.47 -4.37
N ALA A 213 -8.70 -22.06 -3.66
CA ALA A 213 -8.91 -23.29 -2.89
C ALA A 213 -10.04 -23.15 -1.86
N ALA A 214 -10.10 -22.04 -1.16
CA ALA A 214 -11.16 -21.77 -0.17
C ALA A 214 -12.53 -21.58 -0.82
N LEU A 215 -12.62 -20.94 -1.98
CA LEU A 215 -13.88 -20.70 -2.71
C LEU A 215 -14.41 -21.94 -3.43
N THR A 216 -13.51 -22.81 -3.92
CA THR A 216 -13.90 -23.99 -4.70
C THR A 216 -13.95 -25.27 -3.86
N GLY A 217 -13.31 -25.29 -2.69
CA GLY A 217 -13.12 -26.51 -1.91
C GLY A 217 -12.12 -27.49 -2.56
N ASN A 218 -11.33 -27.06 -3.57
CA ASN A 218 -10.45 -27.95 -4.32
C ASN A 218 -9.26 -28.42 -3.47
N ALA A 219 -9.24 -29.71 -3.15
CA ALA A 219 -8.24 -30.33 -2.29
C ALA A 219 -6.84 -30.39 -2.94
N GLU A 220 -6.73 -30.49 -4.29
CA GLU A 220 -5.46 -30.53 -5.01
C GLU A 220 -4.77 -29.16 -4.94
N ILE A 221 -5.52 -28.06 -5.15
CA ILE A 221 -5.00 -26.70 -5.00
C ILE A 221 -4.60 -26.45 -3.55
N ALA A 222 -5.40 -26.87 -2.59
CA ALA A 222 -5.08 -26.73 -1.17
C ALA A 222 -3.81 -27.50 -0.79
N ALA A 223 -3.61 -28.71 -1.32
CA ALA A 223 -2.39 -29.47 -1.12
C ALA A 223 -1.16 -28.79 -1.75
N PHE A 224 -1.31 -28.24 -2.95
CA PHE A 224 -0.28 -27.45 -3.61
C PHE A 224 0.13 -26.22 -2.79
N CYS A 225 -0.82 -25.48 -2.23
CA CYS A 225 -0.52 -24.34 -1.38
C CYS A 225 0.26 -24.73 -0.13
N ARG A 226 -0.16 -25.80 0.57
CA ARG A 226 0.56 -26.32 1.76
C ARG A 226 1.95 -26.81 1.42
N ASP A 227 2.11 -27.53 0.32
CA ASP A 227 3.40 -28.01 -0.13
C ASP A 227 4.35 -26.86 -0.50
N TRP A 228 3.82 -25.82 -1.19
CA TRP A 228 4.63 -24.66 -1.53
C TRP A 228 4.99 -23.78 -0.32
N ALA A 229 4.17 -23.77 0.72
CA ALA A 229 4.42 -23.01 1.96
C ALA A 229 5.74 -23.36 2.65
N ARG A 230 6.24 -24.58 2.47
CA ARG A 230 7.56 -25.01 3.01
C ARG A 230 8.71 -24.11 2.52
N PHE A 231 8.57 -23.46 1.36
CA PHE A 231 9.55 -22.52 0.85
C PHE A 231 9.50 -21.14 1.54
N LEU A 232 8.49 -20.89 2.35
CA LEU A 232 8.45 -19.69 3.19
C LEU A 232 9.55 -19.70 4.25
N ASP A 233 9.92 -20.88 4.76
CA ASP A 233 10.97 -21.04 5.79
C ASP A 233 12.39 -21.10 5.23
N GLY A 234 12.55 -21.07 3.90
CA GLY A 234 13.83 -20.93 3.27
C GLY A 234 14.56 -22.13 2.81
N GLY A 235 13.88 -23.20 2.71
CA GLY A 235 14.48 -24.44 2.21
C GLY A 235 14.78 -24.47 0.71
N GLY A 236 14.40 -23.45 -0.07
CA GLY A 236 14.27 -23.62 -1.51
C GLY A 236 14.95 -22.61 -2.43
N SER A 237 15.61 -21.58 -1.93
CA SER A 237 16.16 -20.58 -2.86
C SER A 237 17.62 -20.81 -3.19
N GLN A 238 17.91 -20.97 -4.47
CA GLN A 238 19.29 -21.10 -5.00
C GLN A 238 20.05 -19.76 -5.06
N ARG A 239 19.37 -18.61 -4.86
CA ARG A 239 19.99 -17.28 -4.89
C ARG A 239 20.06 -16.69 -3.50
N GLY A 240 21.04 -17.12 -2.70
CA GLY A 240 21.29 -16.56 -1.37
C GLY A 240 20.03 -16.66 -0.49
N ASN A 241 20.05 -17.43 0.54
CA ASN A 241 18.93 -17.84 1.34
C ASN A 241 18.00 -16.70 1.82
N PRO A 242 16.97 -16.29 1.08
CA PRO A 242 16.03 -15.25 1.50
C PRO A 242 15.09 -15.69 2.61
N ALA A 243 15.07 -16.92 2.95
CA ALA A 243 14.17 -17.48 3.93
C ALA A 243 14.56 -17.21 5.37
N ARG A 244 15.81 -16.99 5.62
CA ARG A 244 16.20 -16.29 6.84
C ARG A 244 15.60 -14.89 6.90
N ALA A 245 15.17 -14.36 5.77
CA ALA A 245 14.51 -13.07 5.62
C ALA A 245 13.07 -13.04 6.15
N TRP A 246 12.37 -14.16 6.22
CA TRP A 246 11.02 -14.14 6.76
C TRP A 246 10.98 -13.76 8.24
N GLY A 247 12.10 -13.95 8.94
CA GLY A 247 12.18 -13.54 10.33
C GLY A 247 11.10 -14.13 11.23
N MET A 248 10.48 -15.23 10.79
CA MET A 248 9.46 -15.94 11.55
C MET A 248 10.03 -16.54 12.84
N ALA A 249 11.33 -16.84 12.84
CA ALA A 249 12.03 -17.22 14.07
C ALA A 249 12.35 -15.99 14.93
N PRO A 250 12.36 -16.10 16.26
CA PRO A 250 12.80 -15.05 17.15
C PRO A 250 14.20 -14.54 16.76
N GLY A 251 14.35 -13.25 16.48
CA GLY A 251 15.61 -12.65 16.06
C GLY A 251 15.98 -12.85 14.59
N GLY A 252 15.09 -13.43 13.76
CA GLY A 252 15.36 -13.72 12.34
C GLY A 252 15.91 -12.57 11.53
N PHE A 253 15.34 -11.37 11.63
CA PHE A 253 15.90 -10.19 11.00
C PHE A 253 17.05 -9.54 11.77
N GLY A 254 17.28 -9.88 13.03
CA GLY A 254 18.36 -9.30 13.84
C GLY A 254 19.76 -9.77 13.43
N THR A 255 19.88 -10.88 12.72
CA THR A 255 21.14 -11.40 12.17
C THR A 255 21.35 -11.03 10.69
N PHE A 256 20.43 -10.24 10.16
CA PHE A 256 20.40 -9.89 8.77
C PHE A 256 21.44 -8.81 8.45
N GLU A 257 22.43 -9.16 7.67
CA GLU A 257 23.34 -8.19 7.05
C GLU A 257 22.59 -7.45 5.96
N LEU A 258 21.96 -6.34 6.31
CA LEU A 258 21.19 -5.46 5.41
C LEU A 258 21.99 -4.98 4.20
N TRP A 259 23.29 -5.18 4.20
CA TRP A 259 24.26 -4.64 3.25
C TRP A 259 24.63 -5.57 2.10
N THR A 260 24.21 -6.82 2.11
CA THR A 260 24.62 -7.75 1.05
C THR A 260 23.75 -7.67 -0.21
N GLY A 261 23.16 -6.51 -0.51
CA GLY A 261 22.62 -6.18 -1.82
C GLY A 261 21.47 -7.06 -2.32
N GLY A 262 20.69 -7.66 -1.41
CA GLY A 262 19.91 -8.83 -1.79
C GLY A 262 18.40 -8.74 -1.69
N TYR A 263 17.81 -7.76 -0.97
CA TYR A 263 16.35 -7.77 -0.78
C TYR A 263 15.70 -6.59 -1.45
N HIS A 264 15.05 -6.87 -2.55
CA HIS A 264 14.14 -5.95 -3.20
C HIS A 264 12.96 -5.68 -2.26
N LEU A 265 12.76 -4.41 -1.91
CA LEU A 265 11.85 -4.00 -0.86
C LEU A 265 10.38 -4.30 -1.18
N ALA A 266 9.97 -4.09 -2.45
CA ALA A 266 8.62 -4.41 -2.91
C ALA A 266 8.34 -5.91 -2.86
N ALA A 267 9.28 -6.75 -3.33
CA ALA A 267 9.15 -8.19 -3.24
C ALA A 267 9.04 -8.67 -1.78
N LEU A 268 9.75 -8.03 -0.84
CA LEU A 268 9.63 -8.34 0.59
C LEU A 268 8.20 -8.06 1.10
N GLY A 269 7.62 -6.91 0.75
CA GLY A 269 6.24 -6.55 1.11
C GLY A 269 5.22 -7.56 0.61
N SER A 270 5.28 -7.94 -0.67
CA SER A 270 4.39 -8.93 -1.26
C SER A 270 4.55 -10.32 -0.61
N ARG A 271 5.79 -10.76 -0.39
CA ARG A 271 6.05 -12.05 0.26
C ARG A 271 5.57 -12.09 1.70
N ALA A 272 5.65 -11.01 2.44
CA ALA A 272 5.17 -10.94 3.82
C ALA A 272 3.66 -11.21 3.97
N CYS A 273 2.90 -11.14 2.87
CA CYS A 273 1.48 -11.51 2.84
C CYS A 273 1.24 -13.03 2.81
N GLN A 274 2.20 -13.84 2.37
CA GLN A 274 1.95 -15.25 2.05
C GLN A 274 1.63 -16.14 3.27
N PRO A 275 2.33 -16.02 4.42
CA PRO A 275 1.93 -16.75 5.62
C PRO A 275 0.53 -16.40 6.09
N LEU A 276 0.12 -15.11 5.90
CA LEU A 276 -1.23 -14.65 6.23
C LEU A 276 -2.28 -15.23 5.28
N ALA A 277 -1.98 -15.34 3.98
CA ALA A 277 -2.85 -15.99 3.00
C ALA A 277 -3.10 -17.47 3.38
N LEU A 278 -2.05 -18.18 3.78
CA LEU A 278 -2.16 -19.56 4.26
C LEU A 278 -2.93 -19.65 5.57
N TYR A 279 -2.66 -18.77 6.53
CA TYR A 279 -3.44 -18.70 7.77
C TYR A 279 -4.93 -18.51 7.50
N LEU A 280 -5.28 -17.54 6.65
CA LEU A 280 -6.68 -17.28 6.29
C LEU A 280 -7.35 -18.50 5.65
N ALA A 281 -6.62 -19.30 4.88
CA ALA A 281 -7.14 -20.51 4.27
C ALA A 281 -7.20 -21.72 5.22
N THR A 282 -6.26 -21.87 6.16
CA THR A 282 -6.06 -23.08 6.94
C THR A 282 -6.41 -22.96 8.42
N GLY A 283 -6.37 -21.75 8.98
CA GLY A 283 -6.51 -21.49 10.42
C GLY A 283 -5.30 -21.90 11.25
N ASP A 284 -4.14 -22.17 10.62
CA ASP A 284 -2.92 -22.52 11.35
C ASP A 284 -2.35 -21.30 12.09
N GLU A 285 -2.59 -21.24 13.38
CA GLU A 285 -2.15 -20.17 14.28
C GLU A 285 -0.62 -19.98 14.32
N ALA A 286 0.17 -20.99 13.95
CA ALA A 286 1.62 -20.85 13.87
C ALA A 286 2.02 -19.89 12.74
N LEU A 287 1.29 -19.91 11.62
CA LEU A 287 1.50 -18.99 10.50
C LEU A 287 1.18 -17.53 10.90
N LEU A 288 0.08 -17.31 11.63
CA LEU A 288 -0.28 -15.99 12.12
C LEU A 288 0.79 -15.43 13.07
N LYS A 289 1.16 -16.21 14.09
CA LYS A 289 2.21 -15.82 15.04
C LYS A 289 3.55 -15.57 14.36
N GLY A 290 3.90 -16.41 13.38
CA GLY A 290 5.11 -16.24 12.58
C GLY A 290 5.09 -14.97 11.76
N ALA A 291 3.96 -14.60 11.14
CA ALA A 291 3.81 -13.36 10.39
C ALA A 291 3.90 -12.12 11.28
N GLU A 292 3.26 -12.12 12.46
CA GLU A 292 3.40 -11.04 13.43
C GLU A 292 4.85 -10.89 13.91
N GLN A 293 5.53 -12.02 14.22
CA GLN A 293 6.94 -12.00 14.60
C GLN A 293 7.84 -11.47 13.46
N ALA A 294 7.55 -11.84 12.20
CA ALA A 294 8.28 -11.33 11.04
C ALA A 294 8.10 -9.82 10.88
N TYR A 295 6.89 -9.32 11.09
CA TYR A 295 6.62 -7.88 11.09
C TYR A 295 7.40 -7.15 12.20
N ASP A 296 7.37 -7.64 13.42
CA ASP A 296 8.12 -7.06 14.54
C ASP A 296 9.64 -7.06 14.28
N ASN A 297 10.13 -8.12 13.65
CA ASN A 297 11.54 -8.22 13.25
C ASN A 297 11.88 -7.20 12.16
N MET A 298 11.03 -7.00 11.16
CA MET A 298 11.21 -5.97 10.13
C MET A 298 11.25 -4.58 10.75
N ILE A 299 10.29 -4.24 11.61
CA ILE A 299 10.27 -2.94 12.29
C ILE A 299 11.54 -2.71 13.11
N ARG A 300 12.04 -3.72 13.82
CA ARG A 300 13.24 -3.63 14.65
C ARG A 300 14.51 -3.48 13.82
N ALA A 301 14.63 -4.24 12.73
CA ALA A 301 15.84 -4.31 11.92
C ALA A 301 15.93 -3.15 10.91
N ILE A 302 14.82 -2.82 10.28
CA ILE A 302 14.72 -1.83 9.21
C ILE A 302 14.27 -0.48 9.78
N GLY A 303 13.12 -0.44 10.46
CA GLY A 303 12.43 0.78 10.87
C GLY A 303 11.53 1.34 9.78
N LEU A 304 10.82 2.43 10.09
CA LEU A 304 9.95 3.14 9.15
C LEU A 304 10.41 4.58 8.96
N GLN A 305 10.25 5.07 7.75
CA GLN A 305 10.34 6.49 7.45
C GLN A 305 9.23 7.28 8.16
N PRO A 306 9.41 8.59 8.37
CA PRO A 306 8.34 9.45 8.90
C PRO A 306 7.05 9.37 8.06
N THR A 307 7.17 9.10 6.78
CA THR A 307 6.08 8.91 5.81
C THR A 307 5.27 7.64 6.02
N GLY A 308 5.71 6.73 6.88
CA GLY A 308 5.12 5.41 7.08
C GLY A 308 5.67 4.32 6.17
N ALA A 309 6.42 4.65 5.12
CA ALA A 309 7.04 3.67 4.23
C ALA A 309 8.27 3.02 4.85
N PHE A 310 8.61 1.82 4.40
CA PHE A 310 9.92 1.26 4.65
C PHE A 310 10.97 1.97 3.79
N PRO A 311 12.16 2.27 4.35
CA PRO A 311 13.23 2.95 3.62
C PRO A 311 13.99 2.01 2.70
N GLY A 312 14.41 2.53 1.56
CA GLY A 312 15.27 1.86 0.61
C GLY A 312 16.49 2.68 0.21
N ASP A 313 17.50 1.98 -0.30
CA ASP A 313 18.53 2.53 -1.17
C ASP A 313 18.24 2.01 -2.56
N HIS A 314 17.73 2.87 -3.43
CA HIS A 314 17.10 2.45 -4.66
C HIS A 314 15.91 1.51 -4.33
N GLU A 315 15.89 0.29 -4.82
CA GLU A 315 14.85 -0.73 -4.54
C GLU A 315 15.19 -1.66 -3.38
N HIS A 316 16.33 -1.47 -2.72
CA HIS A 316 16.84 -2.40 -1.71
C HIS A 316 16.63 -1.89 -0.29
N VAL A 317 16.38 -2.83 0.61
CA VAL A 317 16.15 -2.53 2.03
C VAL A 317 17.28 -1.69 2.61
N ALA A 318 16.90 -0.60 3.30
CA ALA A 318 17.81 0.29 4.00
C ALA A 318 17.32 0.59 5.43
N ARG A 319 17.90 1.59 6.08
CA ARG A 319 17.42 2.14 7.35
C ARG A 319 16.94 3.59 7.16
N PRO A 320 16.09 4.12 8.05
CA PRO A 320 15.58 5.47 7.92
C PRO A 320 16.67 6.52 7.80
N SER A 321 16.47 7.45 6.90
CA SER A 321 17.25 8.66 6.71
C SER A 321 16.40 9.74 6.06
N CYS A 322 16.74 11.01 6.26
CA CYS A 322 16.07 12.11 5.59
C CYS A 322 16.22 12.05 4.05
N LEU A 323 17.17 11.26 3.54
CA LEU A 323 17.42 11.04 2.12
C LEU A 323 17.30 9.56 1.70
N ALA A 324 16.87 8.66 2.57
CA ALA A 324 16.56 7.28 2.16
C ALA A 324 15.33 7.29 1.26
N GLU A 325 15.41 6.55 0.18
CA GLU A 325 14.37 6.49 -0.85
C GLU A 325 13.20 5.61 -0.40
N SER A 326 12.04 5.91 -0.92
CA SER A 326 10.86 5.05 -0.84
C SER A 326 10.45 4.69 -2.27
N GLU A 327 10.59 3.43 -2.62
CA GLU A 327 10.07 2.87 -3.86
C GLU A 327 8.54 2.82 -3.79
N TYR A 328 7.87 3.25 -4.87
CA TYR A 328 6.42 3.30 -4.86
C TYR A 328 5.77 1.92 -4.78
N CYS A 329 6.30 0.90 -5.48
CA CYS A 329 5.79 -0.46 -5.37
C CYS A 329 5.87 -0.98 -3.94
N ALA A 330 6.99 -0.74 -3.25
CA ALA A 330 7.13 -1.10 -1.85
C ALA A 330 6.09 -0.40 -0.97
N THR A 331 5.76 0.87 -1.26
CA THR A 331 4.70 1.61 -0.58
C THR A 331 3.36 0.88 -0.68
N VAL A 332 2.97 0.44 -1.87
CA VAL A 332 1.69 -0.25 -2.12
C VAL A 332 1.68 -1.68 -1.56
N PHE A 333 2.78 -2.42 -1.68
CA PHE A 333 2.84 -3.79 -1.15
C PHE A 333 2.90 -3.84 0.38
N PHE A 334 3.50 -2.85 1.04
CA PHE A 334 3.42 -2.76 2.49
C PHE A 334 2.07 -2.24 2.99
N GLU A 335 1.39 -1.38 2.25
CA GLU A 335 -0.02 -1.09 2.50
C GLU A 335 -0.83 -2.38 2.51
N GLU A 336 -0.68 -3.21 1.49
CA GLU A 336 -1.33 -4.52 1.38
C GLU A 336 -0.95 -5.44 2.55
N HIS A 337 0.32 -5.51 2.91
CA HIS A 337 0.76 -6.32 4.05
C HIS A 337 0.07 -5.88 5.36
N PHE A 338 -0.08 -4.58 5.60
CA PHE A 338 -0.81 -4.07 6.76
C PHE A 338 -2.30 -4.41 6.69
N GLN A 339 -2.91 -4.42 5.51
CA GLN A 339 -4.30 -4.85 5.31
C GLN A 339 -4.48 -6.33 5.65
N TRP A 340 -3.57 -7.19 5.21
CA TRP A 340 -3.57 -8.61 5.53
C TRP A 340 -3.37 -8.86 7.04
N LEU A 341 -2.48 -8.13 7.69
CA LEU A 341 -2.33 -8.18 9.15
C LEU A 341 -3.60 -7.72 9.86
N LEU A 342 -4.23 -6.64 9.40
CA LEU A 342 -5.47 -6.11 9.95
C LEU A 342 -6.59 -7.16 9.91
N VAL A 343 -6.85 -7.76 8.75
CA VAL A 343 -7.94 -8.73 8.60
C VAL A 343 -7.64 -10.05 9.30
N SER A 344 -6.38 -10.46 9.37
CA SER A 344 -5.99 -11.69 10.05
C SER A 344 -6.07 -11.55 11.57
N THR A 345 -5.47 -10.51 12.15
CA THR A 345 -5.36 -10.32 13.59
C THR A 345 -6.56 -9.60 14.20
N GLY A 346 -7.22 -8.74 13.44
CA GLY A 346 -8.23 -7.81 13.93
C GLY A 346 -7.67 -6.65 14.75
N ALA A 347 -6.36 -6.41 14.75
CA ALA A 347 -5.72 -5.32 15.49
C ALA A 347 -5.81 -4.00 14.71
N ALA A 348 -6.52 -3.03 15.25
CA ALA A 348 -6.81 -1.73 14.63
C ALA A 348 -5.55 -0.89 14.32
N GLY A 349 -4.45 -1.11 15.04
CA GLY A 349 -3.19 -0.40 14.83
C GLY A 349 -2.55 -0.60 13.45
N TYR A 350 -2.88 -1.67 12.74
CA TYR A 350 -2.42 -1.85 11.36
C TYR A 350 -3.10 -0.87 10.39
N ALA A 351 -4.34 -0.46 10.68
CA ALA A 351 -5.00 0.58 9.89
C ALA A 351 -4.35 1.97 10.06
N ASP A 352 -3.73 2.24 11.21
CA ASP A 352 -2.90 3.45 11.39
C ASP A 352 -1.67 3.44 10.46
N ARG A 353 -1.06 2.25 10.22
CA ARG A 353 0.05 2.10 9.29
C ARG A 353 -0.40 2.33 7.85
N ILE A 354 -1.59 1.80 7.48
CA ILE A 354 -2.19 2.01 6.15
C ILE A 354 -2.38 3.50 5.89
N GLU A 355 -3.01 4.22 6.79
CA GLU A 355 -3.27 5.66 6.58
C GLU A 355 -1.98 6.48 6.51
N ARG A 356 -0.99 6.18 7.35
CA ARG A 356 0.30 6.88 7.29
C ARG A 356 1.02 6.67 5.96
N ILE A 357 1.05 5.46 5.43
CA ILE A 357 1.75 5.18 4.18
C ILE A 357 1.01 5.77 2.98
N VAL A 358 -0.33 5.66 2.96
CA VAL A 358 -1.17 6.16 1.86
C VAL A 358 -1.12 7.68 1.75
N PHE A 359 -1.40 8.40 2.86
CA PHE A 359 -1.52 9.86 2.85
C PHE A 359 -0.18 10.60 2.78
N ASN A 360 0.94 9.93 3.02
CA ASN A 360 2.25 10.57 2.98
C ASN A 360 3.11 9.99 1.84
N ALA A 361 3.74 8.81 2.01
CA ALA A 361 4.62 8.25 0.98
C ALA A 361 3.92 8.07 -0.37
N GLY A 362 2.72 7.48 -0.35
CA GLY A 362 1.94 7.21 -1.54
C GLY A 362 1.50 8.48 -2.28
N GLU A 363 0.95 9.46 -1.55
CA GLU A 363 0.48 10.71 -2.17
C GLU A 363 1.63 11.64 -2.56
N GLY A 364 2.72 11.65 -1.78
CA GLY A 364 3.85 12.56 -1.97
C GLY A 364 4.73 12.26 -3.19
N ALA A 365 4.57 11.11 -3.85
CA ALA A 365 5.28 10.75 -5.06
C ALA A 365 4.51 11.06 -6.36
N ARG A 366 3.29 11.58 -6.26
CA ARG A 366 2.36 11.78 -7.38
C ARG A 366 2.31 13.24 -7.81
N LYS A 367 2.32 13.49 -9.14
CA LYS A 367 1.95 14.80 -9.69
C LYS A 367 0.45 15.00 -9.46
N LYS A 368 0.04 16.20 -9.04
CA LYS A 368 -1.33 16.43 -8.53
C LYS A 368 -2.44 16.30 -9.59
N ASP A 369 -2.08 16.28 -10.88
CA ASP A 369 -3.01 15.98 -11.99
C ASP A 369 -3.10 14.49 -12.33
N GLU A 370 -2.40 13.61 -11.59
CA GLU A 370 -2.36 12.16 -11.79
C GLU A 370 -1.79 11.72 -13.17
N ARG A 371 -1.10 12.60 -13.89
CA ARG A 371 -0.53 12.29 -15.22
C ARG A 371 0.91 11.80 -15.18
N ALA A 372 1.56 11.91 -14.04
CA ALA A 372 2.92 11.44 -13.82
C ALA A 372 3.17 11.14 -12.34
N MET A 373 4.15 10.32 -12.07
CA MET A 373 4.66 10.04 -10.73
C MET A 373 6.18 9.83 -10.78
N THR A 374 6.84 9.91 -9.61
CA THR A 374 8.23 9.48 -9.47
C THR A 374 8.31 8.08 -8.87
N TYR A 375 9.17 7.25 -9.42
CA TYR A 375 9.41 5.89 -8.94
C TYR A 375 9.98 5.88 -7.51
N LEU A 376 10.95 6.78 -7.25
CA LEU A 376 11.62 6.93 -5.97
C LEU A 376 11.36 8.33 -5.40
N SER A 377 11.02 8.41 -4.12
CA SER A 377 10.85 9.68 -3.40
C SER A 377 11.57 9.65 -2.06
N VAL A 378 11.97 10.82 -1.55
CA VAL A 378 12.69 10.96 -0.28
C VAL A 378 11.98 11.94 0.66
N PRO A 379 12.17 11.84 1.99
CA PRO A 379 11.57 12.78 2.95
C PRO A 379 11.99 14.24 2.73
N ASN A 380 13.27 14.50 2.46
CA ASN A 380 13.78 15.81 2.08
C ASN A 380 14.16 15.77 0.60
N GLN A 381 13.29 16.30 -0.27
CA GLN A 381 13.42 16.23 -1.72
C GLN A 381 13.52 17.63 -2.32
N LEU A 382 14.69 17.99 -2.84
CA LEU A 382 14.92 19.26 -3.53
C LEU A 382 14.96 19.09 -5.05
N ARG A 383 15.01 17.85 -5.53
CA ARG A 383 15.14 17.52 -6.94
C ARG A 383 14.56 16.15 -7.24
N ALA A 384 13.95 16.01 -8.41
CA ALA A 384 13.51 14.76 -9.01
C ALA A 384 13.75 14.84 -10.51
N THR A 385 14.88 14.30 -10.98
CA THR A 385 15.39 14.40 -12.35
C THR A 385 15.99 13.06 -12.76
N LEU A 386 16.36 12.94 -14.05
CA LEU A 386 16.84 11.68 -14.65
C LEU A 386 17.89 10.95 -13.79
N ASP A 387 18.76 11.67 -13.13
CA ASP A 387 19.88 11.11 -12.38
C ASP A 387 19.92 11.56 -10.91
N SER A 388 18.74 11.91 -10.37
CA SER A 388 18.64 12.37 -8.97
C SER A 388 18.61 11.25 -7.94
N SER A 389 18.37 9.99 -8.31
CA SER A 389 18.57 8.86 -7.41
C SER A 389 20.05 8.75 -7.03
N ARG A 390 20.30 8.64 -5.72
CA ARG A 390 21.66 8.57 -5.17
C ARG A 390 22.23 7.16 -5.22
N TRP A 391 21.37 6.17 -5.15
CA TRP A 391 21.73 4.80 -4.82
C TRP A 391 21.63 3.82 -6.00
N GLY A 392 21.02 4.21 -7.12
CA GLY A 392 20.73 3.31 -8.22
C GLY A 392 21.36 3.70 -9.55
N PRO A 393 21.63 2.71 -10.41
CA PRO A 393 22.15 2.94 -11.76
C PRO A 393 21.06 3.40 -12.74
N ASP A 394 19.76 3.20 -12.43
CA ASP A 394 18.65 3.47 -13.33
C ASP A 394 18.22 4.92 -13.26
N PRO A 395 18.65 5.75 -14.23
CA PRO A 395 18.47 7.19 -14.13
C PRO A 395 16.99 7.61 -14.19
N ALA A 396 16.14 6.85 -14.89
CA ALA A 396 14.74 7.21 -15.09
C ALA A 396 13.90 7.17 -13.81
N TYR A 397 14.35 6.53 -12.75
CA TYR A 397 13.56 6.39 -11.51
C TYR A 397 13.43 7.69 -10.71
N GLY A 398 14.23 8.70 -11.01
CA GLY A 398 14.11 10.02 -10.39
C GLY A 398 13.15 10.98 -11.09
N VAL A 399 12.73 10.74 -12.34
CA VAL A 399 11.85 11.66 -13.08
C VAL A 399 10.38 11.48 -12.71
N TYR A 400 9.56 12.45 -13.04
CA TYR A 400 8.11 12.30 -13.08
C TYR A 400 7.64 11.89 -14.47
N ALA A 401 7.06 10.70 -14.58
CA ALA A 401 6.61 10.15 -15.86
C ALA A 401 5.41 9.21 -15.68
N PRO A 402 4.56 9.03 -16.70
CA PRO A 402 3.53 8.01 -16.69
C PRO A 402 4.09 6.62 -17.00
N ASN A 403 5.15 6.56 -17.79
CA ASN A 403 5.81 5.32 -18.20
C ASN A 403 7.33 5.50 -18.19
N VAL A 404 8.01 4.59 -17.56
CA VAL A 404 9.45 4.38 -17.68
C VAL A 404 9.67 2.93 -18.11
N ASN A 405 10.87 2.54 -18.49
CA ASN A 405 11.16 1.13 -18.62
C ASN A 405 10.96 0.45 -17.27
N ALA A 406 10.30 -0.71 -17.25
CA ALA A 406 9.89 -1.40 -16.03
C ALA A 406 8.98 -0.50 -15.13
N ALA A 407 7.87 -0.03 -15.67
CA ALA A 407 6.96 0.93 -15.03
C ALA A 407 6.04 0.32 -13.96
N CYS A 408 6.49 -0.68 -13.21
CA CYS A 408 5.71 -1.33 -12.15
C CYS A 408 5.15 -0.33 -11.14
N CYS A 409 5.92 0.69 -10.75
CA CYS A 409 5.46 1.72 -9.83
C CYS A 409 4.29 2.55 -10.37
N ALA A 410 4.28 2.86 -11.68
CA ALA A 410 3.16 3.53 -12.32
C ALA A 410 1.90 2.64 -12.32
N ALA A 411 2.04 1.36 -12.64
CA ALA A 411 0.97 0.36 -12.58
C ALA A 411 0.40 0.23 -11.15
N ASN A 412 1.25 0.03 -10.15
CA ASN A 412 0.82 -0.11 -8.76
C ASN A 412 0.23 1.16 -8.17
N SER A 413 0.58 2.34 -8.71
CA SER A 413 0.05 3.61 -8.19
C SER A 413 -1.48 3.71 -8.25
N ILE A 414 -2.12 3.00 -9.18
CA ILE A 414 -3.57 3.00 -9.37
C ILE A 414 -4.29 2.42 -8.15
N ARG A 415 -3.67 1.43 -7.51
CA ARG A 415 -4.26 0.67 -6.40
C ARG A 415 -4.37 1.46 -5.11
N LEU A 416 -3.46 2.41 -4.83
CA LEU A 416 -3.26 3.02 -3.53
C LEU A 416 -4.58 3.38 -2.80
N TYR A 417 -5.41 4.23 -3.38
CA TYR A 417 -6.66 4.65 -2.75
C TYR A 417 -7.80 3.65 -2.94
N SER A 418 -7.84 2.94 -4.07
CA SER A 418 -8.87 1.92 -4.32
C SER A 418 -8.73 0.76 -3.34
N GLN A 419 -7.52 0.29 -3.14
CA GLN A 419 -7.20 -0.77 -2.20
C GLN A 419 -7.46 -0.31 -0.75
N HIS A 420 -7.07 0.90 -0.37
CA HIS A 420 -7.39 1.44 0.95
C HIS A 420 -8.91 1.50 1.19
N LEU A 421 -9.68 1.92 0.19
CA LEU A 421 -11.14 1.99 0.29
C LEU A 421 -11.78 0.61 0.47
N LEU A 422 -11.32 -0.41 -0.27
CA LEU A 422 -11.81 -1.80 -0.15
C LEU A 422 -11.63 -2.36 1.27
N PHE A 423 -10.62 -1.89 2.02
CA PHE A 423 -10.36 -2.31 3.40
C PHE A 423 -10.84 -1.30 4.44
N SER A 424 -11.59 -0.25 4.06
CA SER A 424 -12.10 0.76 5.00
C SER A 424 -13.32 0.29 5.78
N LEU A 425 -14.14 -0.60 5.23
CA LEU A 425 -15.27 -1.23 5.92
C LEU A 425 -15.16 -2.74 5.82
N LEU A 426 -15.10 -3.40 6.96
CA LEU A 426 -14.89 -4.83 7.10
C LEU A 426 -16.07 -5.49 7.79
N SER A 427 -16.26 -6.79 7.54
CA SER A 427 -17.24 -7.62 8.23
C SER A 427 -16.58 -8.72 9.04
N ASP A 428 -17.24 -9.22 10.09
CA ASP A 428 -16.83 -10.41 10.82
C ASP A 428 -17.88 -11.54 10.71
N ARG A 429 -17.51 -12.76 11.11
CA ARG A 429 -18.39 -13.93 11.04
C ARG A 429 -19.64 -13.83 11.91
N ALA A 430 -19.65 -12.96 12.91
CA ALA A 430 -20.80 -12.75 13.78
C ALA A 430 -21.81 -11.76 13.19
N GLY A 431 -21.56 -11.25 11.98
CA GLY A 431 -22.41 -10.26 11.32
C GLY A 431 -22.25 -8.86 11.89
N ASN A 432 -21.06 -8.53 12.40
CA ASN A 432 -20.70 -7.18 12.78
C ASN A 432 -19.95 -6.47 11.65
N LEU A 433 -19.96 -5.13 11.67
CA LEU A 433 -19.21 -4.29 10.76
C LEU A 433 -18.13 -3.51 11.51
N ALA A 434 -16.99 -3.27 10.85
CA ALA A 434 -15.86 -2.55 11.42
C ALA A 434 -15.37 -1.47 10.45
N VAL A 435 -15.42 -0.20 10.86
CA VAL A 435 -14.88 0.94 10.11
C VAL A 435 -13.40 1.07 10.46
N ALA A 436 -12.56 0.56 9.57
CA ALA A 436 -11.10 0.56 9.72
C ALA A 436 -10.44 1.81 9.13
N GLY A 437 -10.92 2.30 7.98
CA GLY A 437 -10.46 3.52 7.32
C GLY A 437 -11.54 4.62 7.36
N TYR A 438 -11.13 5.84 7.71
CA TYR A 438 -12.05 6.99 7.78
C TYR A 438 -12.02 7.81 6.49
N LEU A 439 -12.30 7.13 5.36
CA LEU A 439 -12.48 7.78 4.07
C LEU A 439 -13.95 8.20 3.88
N PRO A 440 -14.26 9.21 3.04
CA PRO A 440 -15.63 9.43 2.60
C PRO A 440 -16.04 8.34 1.62
N PHE A 441 -17.10 7.60 1.97
CA PHE A 441 -17.61 6.48 1.17
C PHE A 441 -19.11 6.24 1.34
N ARG A 442 -19.68 5.50 0.41
CA ARG A 442 -21.00 4.85 0.51
C ARG A 442 -20.81 3.35 0.49
N ALA A 443 -21.45 2.65 1.40
CA ALA A 443 -21.37 1.20 1.48
C ALA A 443 -22.75 0.56 1.54
N LYS A 444 -22.87 -0.58 0.84
CA LYS A 444 -24.01 -1.49 0.94
C LYS A 444 -23.49 -2.84 1.41
N ALA A 445 -23.87 -3.23 2.60
CA ALA A 445 -23.44 -4.46 3.24
C ALA A 445 -24.65 -5.36 3.53
N GLU A 446 -24.38 -6.65 3.55
CA GLU A 446 -25.33 -7.64 4.05
C GLU A 446 -24.60 -8.49 5.12
N PRO A 447 -24.42 -7.93 6.32
CA PRO A 447 -23.63 -8.59 7.38
C PRO A 447 -24.23 -9.92 7.84
N ARG A 448 -25.52 -10.12 7.59
CA ARG A 448 -26.22 -11.40 7.72
C ARG A 448 -27.19 -11.54 6.56
N ALA A 449 -27.41 -12.76 6.10
CA ALA A 449 -28.30 -13.05 4.98
C ALA A 449 -29.69 -12.40 5.18
N GLY A 450 -30.11 -11.63 4.19
CA GLY A 450 -31.40 -10.91 4.19
C GLY A 450 -31.47 -9.69 5.10
N VAL A 451 -30.34 -9.22 5.69
CA VAL A 451 -30.26 -8.02 6.53
C VAL A 451 -29.41 -6.94 5.84
N PRO A 452 -29.98 -6.15 4.93
CA PRO A 452 -29.25 -5.09 4.26
C PRO A 452 -28.94 -3.95 5.23
N VAL A 453 -27.70 -3.44 5.18
CA VAL A 453 -27.21 -2.29 5.93
C VAL A 453 -26.48 -1.34 4.97
N GLU A 454 -26.90 -0.09 4.97
CA GLU A 454 -26.20 0.98 4.24
C GLU A 454 -25.45 1.86 5.24
N ILE A 455 -24.21 2.19 4.91
CA ILE A 455 -23.37 3.13 5.69
C ILE A 455 -22.85 4.18 4.74
N VAL A 456 -23.09 5.46 5.11
CA VAL A 456 -22.48 6.62 4.44
C VAL A 456 -21.51 7.25 5.42
N SER A 457 -20.24 7.36 5.03
CA SER A 457 -19.19 8.05 5.76
C SER A 457 -19.03 9.47 5.19
N GLU A 458 -19.47 10.46 5.95
CA GLU A 458 -19.34 11.88 5.61
C GLU A 458 -18.16 12.45 6.42
N THR A 459 -17.09 12.84 5.74
CA THR A 459 -15.87 13.31 6.41
C THR A 459 -14.91 14.01 5.47
N ASP A 460 -14.16 14.96 6.01
CA ASP A 460 -12.97 15.57 5.40
C ASP A 460 -11.67 14.96 5.94
N TYR A 461 -11.74 13.82 6.63
CA TYR A 461 -10.55 13.08 7.07
C TYR A 461 -9.65 12.75 5.87
N PRO A 462 -8.33 12.91 5.93
CA PRO A 462 -7.47 13.14 7.11
C PRO A 462 -7.24 14.62 7.47
N PHE A 463 -7.88 15.57 6.77
CA PHE A 463 -7.72 17.01 7.01
C PHE A 463 -8.59 17.52 8.17
N SER A 464 -9.59 16.76 8.56
CA SER A 464 -10.44 16.95 9.73
C SER A 464 -10.32 15.75 10.68
N ASP A 465 -10.62 15.97 11.94
CA ASP A 465 -10.70 14.94 12.97
C ASP A 465 -12.13 14.46 13.25
N ARG A 466 -13.08 14.83 12.38
CA ARG A 466 -14.50 14.51 12.53
C ARG A 466 -14.98 13.58 11.44
N VAL A 467 -15.80 12.61 11.85
CA VAL A 467 -16.45 11.65 10.95
C VAL A 467 -17.90 11.50 11.35
N THR A 468 -18.80 11.56 10.39
CA THR A 468 -20.23 11.26 10.57
C THR A 468 -20.57 10.01 9.76
N LEU A 469 -21.09 9.00 10.44
CA LEU A 469 -21.57 7.76 9.82
C LEU A 469 -23.09 7.74 9.89
N ARG A 470 -23.76 7.68 8.72
CA ARG A 470 -25.20 7.43 8.64
C ARG A 470 -25.42 5.96 8.40
N VAL A 471 -26.10 5.30 9.31
CA VAL A 471 -26.35 3.85 9.28
C VAL A 471 -27.85 3.61 9.04
N LYS A 472 -28.18 3.02 7.91
CA LYS A 472 -29.55 2.63 7.56
C LYS A 472 -29.69 1.11 7.49
N ALA A 473 -30.60 0.57 8.30
CA ALA A 473 -30.91 -0.85 8.34
C ALA A 473 -32.44 -1.02 8.32
N PRO A 474 -33.11 -0.97 7.16
CA PRO A 474 -34.57 -0.91 7.06
C PRO A 474 -35.28 -2.12 7.63
N LYS A 475 -34.64 -3.29 7.67
CA LYS A 475 -35.14 -4.50 8.33
C LYS A 475 -34.72 -4.62 9.79
N GLY A 476 -33.97 -3.64 10.32
CA GLY A 476 -33.30 -3.71 11.61
C GLY A 476 -32.05 -4.59 11.57
N TRP A 477 -30.99 -4.13 12.24
CA TRP A 477 -29.73 -4.86 12.41
C TRP A 477 -29.31 -4.79 13.87
N ASP A 478 -29.09 -5.94 14.50
CA ASP A 478 -28.73 -6.09 15.91
C ASP A 478 -27.23 -6.32 16.14
N GLY A 479 -26.44 -6.29 15.04
CA GLY A 479 -25.00 -6.44 15.09
C GLY A 479 -24.28 -5.25 15.74
N ARG A 480 -22.97 -5.37 15.83
CA ARG A 480 -22.10 -4.33 16.39
C ARG A 480 -21.44 -3.53 15.27
N LEU A 481 -21.39 -2.21 15.43
CA LEU A 481 -20.55 -1.35 14.63
C LEU A 481 -19.28 -1.03 15.44
N LYS A 482 -18.14 -1.47 14.92
CA LYS A 482 -16.83 -1.23 15.51
C LYS A 482 -16.16 -0.07 14.79
N LEU A 483 -15.61 0.87 15.55
CA LEU A 483 -14.94 2.07 15.04
C LEU A 483 -13.48 2.03 15.48
N ARG A 484 -12.56 2.15 14.56
CA ARG A 484 -11.13 2.19 14.91
C ARG A 484 -10.82 3.42 15.78
N ARG A 485 -10.03 3.22 16.84
CA ARG A 485 -9.40 4.31 17.57
C ARG A 485 -8.00 4.55 17.02
N PRO A 486 -7.75 5.63 16.27
CA PRO A 486 -6.41 5.96 15.78
C PRO A 486 -5.42 6.18 16.94
N CYS A 487 -4.17 5.75 16.78
CA CYS A 487 -3.14 5.89 17.82
C CYS A 487 -2.77 7.36 18.13
N TRP A 488 -3.02 8.27 17.22
CA TRP A 488 -2.81 9.73 17.39
C TRP A 488 -3.99 10.46 18.03
N THR A 489 -5.04 9.74 18.43
CA THR A 489 -6.21 10.32 19.13
C THR A 489 -5.81 10.79 20.52
N ARG A 490 -6.11 12.06 20.85
CA ARG A 490 -5.87 12.63 22.18
C ARG A 490 -7.12 12.57 23.04
N ALA A 491 -8.25 13.05 22.49
CA ALA A 491 -9.54 12.98 23.13
C ALA A 491 -10.56 12.49 22.10
N CYS A 492 -11.19 11.36 22.36
CA CYS A 492 -12.21 10.83 21.46
C CYS A 492 -13.59 11.01 22.06
N GLU A 493 -14.48 11.63 21.28
CA GLU A 493 -15.89 11.73 21.61
C GLU A 493 -16.67 10.94 20.55
N VAL A 494 -17.54 10.04 21.00
CA VAL A 494 -18.45 9.30 20.14
C VAL A 494 -19.88 9.63 20.56
N ARG A 495 -20.72 9.98 19.59
CA ARG A 495 -22.14 10.24 19.80
C ARG A 495 -22.98 9.32 18.92
N LYS A 496 -24.09 8.81 19.42
CA LYS A 496 -25.12 8.13 18.66
C LYS A 496 -26.42 8.93 18.74
N ASN A 497 -26.94 9.38 17.60
CA ASN A 497 -28.14 10.22 17.50
C ASN A 497 -28.06 11.50 18.40
N GLY A 498 -26.90 12.15 18.38
CA GLY A 498 -26.63 13.37 19.17
C GLY A 498 -26.34 13.13 20.65
N LEU A 499 -26.54 11.91 21.17
CA LEU A 499 -26.28 11.58 22.58
C LEU A 499 -24.89 10.98 22.75
N PRO A 500 -24.13 11.37 23.79
CA PRO A 500 -22.85 10.76 24.09
C PRO A 500 -22.98 9.23 24.22
N ALA A 501 -22.09 8.49 23.57
CA ALA A 501 -22.00 7.06 23.74
C ALA A 501 -20.85 6.74 24.71
N ASP A 502 -21.14 6.02 25.78
CA ASP A 502 -20.12 5.53 26.69
C ASP A 502 -19.38 4.34 26.07
N VAL A 503 -18.29 4.62 25.39
CA VAL A 503 -17.47 3.61 24.70
C VAL A 503 -16.01 3.70 25.11
N CYS A 504 -15.44 2.56 25.46
CA CYS A 504 -14.01 2.40 25.65
C CYS A 504 -13.44 1.55 24.50
N ALA A 505 -12.21 1.85 24.08
CA ALA A 505 -11.55 1.00 23.11
C ALA A 505 -11.22 -0.37 23.74
N ASP A 506 -11.53 -1.44 23.00
CA ASP A 506 -11.14 -2.77 23.36
C ASP A 506 -9.59 -2.98 23.25
N ARG A 507 -9.10 -4.15 23.63
CA ARG A 507 -7.65 -4.47 23.59
C ARG A 507 -7.08 -4.45 22.17
N LYS A 508 -7.92 -4.53 21.14
CA LYS A 508 -7.52 -4.49 19.72
C LYS A 508 -7.64 -3.09 19.12
N GLY A 509 -8.09 -2.10 19.89
CA GLY A 509 -8.18 -0.70 19.48
C GLY A 509 -9.51 -0.30 18.82
N TRP A 510 -10.62 -0.99 19.11
CA TRP A 510 -11.94 -0.70 18.57
C TRP A 510 -12.89 -0.14 19.62
N PHE A 511 -13.58 0.96 19.33
CA PHE A 511 -14.79 1.35 20.01
C PHE A 511 -15.95 0.49 19.49
N VAL A 512 -16.77 -0.05 20.37
CA VAL A 512 -17.85 -0.99 20.01
C VAL A 512 -19.20 -0.39 20.35
N LEU A 513 -20.01 -0.12 19.34
CA LEU A 513 -21.40 0.31 19.45
C LEU A 513 -22.34 -0.86 19.17
N SER A 514 -23.35 -1.04 20.01
CA SER A 514 -24.34 -2.10 19.82
C SER A 514 -25.62 -1.58 19.18
N GLY A 515 -26.30 -2.48 18.43
CA GLY A 515 -27.66 -2.21 17.93
C GLY A 515 -28.71 -2.14 19.05
N PRO A 516 -29.99 -2.07 18.73
CA PRO A 516 -30.51 -2.19 17.35
C PRO A 516 -30.24 -0.94 16.49
N TRP A 517 -30.02 -1.19 15.19
CA TRP A 517 -29.81 -0.16 14.17
C TRP A 517 -31.01 -0.09 13.25
N LYS A 518 -31.42 1.12 12.86
CA LYS A 518 -32.50 1.38 11.89
C LYS A 518 -32.14 2.53 10.96
N ASP A 519 -32.18 3.76 11.46
CA ASP A 519 -31.77 5.00 10.80
C ASP A 519 -31.06 5.83 11.85
N ASP A 520 -29.77 5.58 12.00
CA ASP A 520 -28.96 6.11 13.09
C ASP A 520 -27.80 6.95 12.55
N VAL A 521 -27.40 7.94 13.32
CA VAL A 521 -26.23 8.77 13.05
C VAL A 521 -25.20 8.56 14.14
N VAL A 522 -23.98 8.24 13.75
CA VAL A 522 -22.83 8.14 14.66
C VAL A 522 -21.83 9.21 14.29
N GLU A 523 -21.51 10.06 15.26
CA GLU A 523 -20.51 11.13 15.12
C GLU A 523 -19.29 10.80 15.96
N VAL A 524 -18.11 10.96 15.38
CA VAL A 524 -16.83 10.72 16.05
C VAL A 524 -15.93 11.94 15.89
N SER A 525 -15.32 12.38 16.99
CA SER A 525 -14.26 13.38 16.99
C SER A 525 -13.02 12.82 17.68
N PHE A 526 -11.85 12.94 17.04
CA PHE A 526 -10.60 12.33 17.53
C PHE A 526 -9.68 13.29 18.29
N GLY A 527 -9.97 14.58 18.27
CA GLY A 527 -9.17 15.59 18.96
C GLY A 527 -7.71 15.61 18.46
N PHE A 528 -7.50 15.84 17.16
CA PHE A 528 -6.16 15.90 16.58
C PHE A 528 -5.38 17.12 17.08
N GLU A 529 -4.19 16.87 17.57
CA GLU A 529 -3.23 17.90 17.98
C GLU A 529 -1.92 17.73 17.18
N PRO A 530 -1.21 18.83 16.90
CA PRO A 530 0.15 18.75 16.36
C PRO A 530 1.06 17.97 17.31
N ARG A 531 2.01 17.24 16.75
CA ARG A 531 3.06 16.53 17.49
C ARG A 531 4.39 16.64 16.76
N VAL A 532 5.45 16.53 17.51
CA VAL A 532 6.82 16.42 16.99
C VAL A 532 7.34 15.02 17.31
N ASP A 533 7.74 14.31 16.27
CA ASP A 533 8.29 12.96 16.37
C ASP A 533 9.79 13.01 16.06
N ALA A 534 10.63 12.38 16.89
CA ALA A 534 12.06 12.24 16.64
C ALA A 534 12.34 10.96 15.86
N VAL A 535 13.01 11.08 14.72
CA VAL A 535 13.34 9.96 13.83
C VAL A 535 14.86 9.80 13.76
N ARG A 536 15.37 8.66 14.23
CA ARG A 536 16.80 8.35 14.12
C ARG A 536 17.19 8.23 12.65
N ASP A 537 18.34 8.79 12.33
CA ASP A 537 18.92 8.73 10.99
C ASP A 537 20.12 7.79 10.99
N ARG A 538 20.28 6.97 9.92
CA ARG A 538 21.39 6.03 9.78
C ARG A 538 22.71 6.70 9.50
N ASP A 539 22.68 7.89 8.88
CA ASP A 539 23.86 8.61 8.38
C ASP A 539 24.33 9.70 9.33
N PHE A 540 23.55 9.96 10.41
CA PHE A 540 23.84 10.97 11.42
C PHE A 540 23.75 10.41 12.85
N GLN A 541 24.60 10.89 13.72
CA GLN A 541 24.44 10.64 15.15
C GLN A 541 23.36 11.57 15.72
N GLY A 542 22.16 11.04 15.90
CA GLY A 542 21.02 11.78 16.44
C GLY A 542 19.70 11.48 15.76
N ALA A 543 18.78 12.40 15.86
CA ALA A 543 17.45 12.28 15.31
C ALA A 543 16.98 13.58 14.65
N TRP A 544 16.37 13.45 13.48
CA TRP A 544 15.62 14.54 12.85
C TRP A 544 14.31 14.73 13.59
N GLN A 545 13.84 15.96 13.58
CA GLN A 545 12.51 16.31 14.06
C GLN A 545 11.53 16.36 12.89
N THR A 546 10.38 15.74 13.05
CA THR A 546 9.29 15.77 12.08
C THR A 546 8.03 16.26 12.74
N VAL A 547 7.19 16.99 12.00
CA VAL A 547 5.94 17.55 12.51
C VAL A 547 4.79 16.79 11.90
N ALA A 548 3.84 16.35 12.73
CA ALA A 548 2.69 15.60 12.27
C ALA A 548 1.41 15.98 13.02
N MET A 549 0.25 15.74 12.38
CA MET A 549 -1.07 15.92 13.00
C MET A 549 -2.03 14.86 12.43
N GLY A 550 -2.71 14.12 13.28
CA GLY A 550 -3.43 12.93 12.83
C GLY A 550 -2.50 11.96 12.07
N PRO A 551 -2.92 11.38 10.94
CA PRO A 551 -2.06 10.53 10.09
C PRO A 551 -1.07 11.33 9.23
N LEU A 552 -1.28 12.64 9.08
CA LEU A 552 -0.51 13.49 8.17
C LEU A 552 0.85 13.87 8.75
N LEU A 553 1.90 13.65 7.96
CA LEU A 553 3.20 14.29 8.10
C LEU A 553 3.13 15.66 7.43
N PHE A 554 3.81 16.65 7.99
CA PHE A 554 3.88 17.99 7.45
C PHE A 554 5.28 18.32 6.96
N ALA A 555 5.35 19.11 5.89
CA ALA A 555 6.59 19.49 5.25
C ALA A 555 6.57 20.98 4.90
N GLN A 556 7.74 21.60 4.92
CA GLN A 556 7.99 22.89 4.31
C GLN A 556 7.96 22.69 2.79
N PRO A 557 7.02 23.33 2.06
CA PRO A 557 7.00 23.24 0.62
C PRO A 557 8.20 23.98 0.03
N VAL A 558 8.78 23.40 -1.02
CA VAL A 558 9.83 24.01 -1.82
C VAL A 558 9.22 24.44 -3.15
N LYS A 559 9.53 25.65 -3.61
CA LYS A 559 9.00 26.16 -4.86
C LYS A 559 9.44 25.31 -6.04
N GLU A 560 8.49 24.75 -6.75
CA GLU A 560 8.68 23.78 -7.82
C GLU A 560 8.89 24.45 -9.17
N ARG A 561 9.83 23.92 -9.96
CA ARG A 561 10.00 24.20 -11.39
C ARG A 561 9.87 22.90 -12.15
N TRP A 562 8.77 22.75 -12.87
CA TRP A 562 8.49 21.64 -13.76
C TRP A 562 9.02 21.95 -15.16
N THR A 563 9.87 21.08 -15.70
CA THR A 563 10.44 21.21 -17.03
C THR A 563 10.16 19.94 -17.82
N GLU A 564 9.46 20.06 -18.93
CA GLU A 564 9.27 18.94 -19.84
C GLU A 564 10.62 18.47 -20.37
N ARG A 565 10.74 17.18 -20.51
CA ARG A 565 11.96 16.55 -21.01
C ARG A 565 11.66 15.52 -22.10
N PRO A 566 12.60 15.27 -23.02
CA PRO A 566 12.50 14.15 -23.95
C PRO A 566 12.44 12.81 -23.20
N GLN A 567 11.62 11.90 -23.72
CA GLN A 567 11.59 10.52 -23.26
C GLN A 567 12.92 9.82 -23.58
N LEU A 568 13.21 8.75 -22.84
CA LEU A 568 14.30 7.84 -23.20
C LEU A 568 13.94 7.13 -24.52
N LYS A 569 14.96 6.82 -25.35
CA LYS A 569 14.78 6.25 -26.69
C LYS A 569 14.01 4.93 -26.73
N ASN A 570 14.07 4.17 -25.65
CA ASN A 570 13.43 2.86 -25.51
C ASN A 570 12.06 2.93 -24.78
N ALA A 571 11.62 4.09 -24.34
CA ALA A 571 10.27 4.27 -23.83
C ALA A 571 9.23 4.31 -24.97
N ALA A 572 8.00 3.88 -24.70
CA ALA A 572 6.91 4.04 -25.65
C ALA A 572 6.68 5.51 -25.95
N GLN A 573 6.41 5.83 -27.23
CA GLN A 573 6.12 7.23 -27.62
C GLN A 573 4.77 7.64 -27.07
N LEU A 574 4.78 8.65 -26.20
CA LEU A 574 3.56 9.20 -25.63
C LEU A 574 2.82 10.11 -26.61
N PRO A 575 1.48 10.16 -26.50
CA PRO A 575 0.68 11.19 -27.17
C PRO A 575 1.14 12.61 -26.80
N PRO A 576 0.83 13.64 -27.63
CA PRO A 576 1.33 15.01 -27.43
C PRO A 576 1.01 15.64 -26.07
N ASP A 577 -0.07 15.20 -25.41
CA ASP A 577 -0.50 15.74 -24.11
C ASP A 577 0.13 15.04 -22.92
N TRP A 578 1.00 14.07 -23.13
CA TRP A 578 1.66 13.29 -22.09
C TRP A 578 3.17 13.48 -22.12
N HIS A 579 3.74 13.88 -21.00
CA HIS A 579 5.13 14.28 -20.91
C HIS A 579 5.87 13.61 -19.76
N TRP A 580 7.17 13.51 -19.91
CA TRP A 580 8.12 13.31 -18.83
C TRP A 580 8.55 14.69 -18.30
N TYR A 581 8.84 14.75 -17.00
CA TYR A 581 9.23 15.97 -16.34
C TYR A 581 10.47 15.79 -15.49
N ASP A 582 11.39 16.76 -15.62
CA ASP A 582 12.36 17.06 -14.58
C ASP A 582 11.73 18.05 -13.60
N LEU A 583 11.87 17.77 -12.29
CA LEU A 583 11.40 18.64 -11.24
C LEU A 583 12.58 19.15 -10.42
N THR A 584 12.76 20.46 -10.36
CA THR A 584 13.83 21.13 -9.62
C THR A 584 13.28 22.25 -8.76
N CYS A 585 13.99 22.65 -7.71
CA CYS A 585 13.60 23.86 -6.99
C CYS A 585 13.79 25.10 -7.87
N ALA A 586 12.78 25.98 -7.89
CA ALA A 586 12.82 27.22 -8.64
C ALA A 586 13.77 28.27 -8.02
N GLU A 587 13.97 28.18 -6.72
CA GLU A 587 14.86 29.00 -5.90
C GLU A 587 15.36 28.19 -4.70
N PRO A 588 16.54 28.47 -4.13
CA PRO A 588 17.03 27.78 -2.96
C PRO A 588 16.02 27.87 -1.80
N PRO A 589 15.69 26.73 -1.13
CA PRO A 589 14.77 26.75 -0.02
C PRO A 589 15.39 27.51 1.16
N SER A 590 14.58 28.29 1.86
CA SER A 590 14.98 28.78 3.18
C SER A 590 15.17 27.59 4.12
N ALA A 591 16.36 27.47 4.68
CA ALA A 591 16.69 26.38 5.59
C ALA A 591 16.40 26.79 7.05
N TYR A 592 15.64 25.94 7.74
CA TYR A 592 15.18 26.18 9.10
C TYR A 592 15.50 25.01 10.02
N ALA A 593 15.78 25.36 11.28
CA ALA A 593 15.86 24.42 12.40
C ALA A 593 14.63 24.60 13.31
N LEU A 594 14.11 23.51 13.83
CA LEU A 594 13.02 23.55 14.78
C LEU A 594 13.49 24.12 16.11
N CYS A 595 12.77 25.08 16.69
CA CYS A 595 13.10 25.63 18.00
C CYS A 595 13.05 24.54 19.07
N GLY A 596 14.07 24.52 19.96
CA GLY A 596 14.23 23.48 20.99
C GLY A 596 13.05 23.30 21.94
N GLU A 597 12.19 24.32 22.08
CA GLU A 597 11.02 24.29 22.94
C GLU A 597 9.80 23.58 22.29
N VAL A 598 9.74 23.52 20.96
CA VAL A 598 8.58 23.00 20.22
C VAL A 598 8.36 21.49 20.42
N PRO A 599 9.39 20.64 20.46
CA PRO A 599 9.20 19.23 20.79
C PRO A 599 8.65 18.98 22.18
N ALA A 600 9.01 19.84 23.15
CA ALA A 600 8.52 19.74 24.54
C ALA A 600 7.08 20.29 24.71
N ASP A 601 6.70 21.29 23.90
CA ASP A 601 5.37 21.89 23.92
C ASP A 601 4.81 22.10 22.48
N PRO A 602 4.28 21.07 21.84
CA PRO A 602 3.73 21.16 20.49
C PRO A 602 2.52 22.11 20.35
N ARG A 603 1.91 22.57 21.45
CA ARG A 603 0.82 23.58 21.44
C ARG A 603 1.29 24.93 20.92
N ARG A 604 2.59 25.17 20.84
CA ARG A 604 3.20 26.34 20.17
C ARG A 604 3.01 26.34 18.66
N ILE A 605 2.63 25.18 18.06
CA ILE A 605 2.31 25.04 16.65
C ILE A 605 0.88 25.53 16.43
N ALA A 606 0.73 26.59 15.64
CA ALA A 606 -0.60 27.09 15.29
C ALA A 606 -1.19 26.29 14.13
N VAL A 607 -2.49 25.99 14.22
CA VAL A 607 -3.23 25.23 13.22
C VAL A 607 -4.16 26.17 12.45
N THR A 608 -4.03 26.22 11.13
CA THR A 608 -4.90 26.98 10.23
C THR A 608 -5.75 26.00 9.42
N ARG A 609 -7.06 26.25 9.38
CA ARG A 609 -8.01 25.46 8.59
C ARG A 609 -8.72 26.37 7.59
N LYS A 610 -8.85 25.88 6.36
CA LYS A 610 -9.62 26.48 5.28
C LYS A 610 -10.78 25.54 4.91
N PRO A 611 -11.79 26.02 4.19
CA PRO A 611 -12.80 25.13 3.61
C PRO A 611 -12.15 24.05 2.75
N MET A 612 -12.79 22.87 2.74
CA MET A 612 -12.38 21.77 1.87
C MET A 612 -12.54 22.15 0.41
N THR A 613 -11.60 21.72 -0.42
CA THR A 613 -11.62 21.92 -1.87
C THR A 613 -11.85 20.58 -2.60
N ASP A 614 -12.15 20.64 -3.88
CA ASP A 614 -12.28 19.42 -4.71
C ASP A 614 -10.96 18.67 -4.87
N ASP A 615 -9.83 19.37 -4.68
CA ASP A 615 -8.49 18.79 -4.70
C ASP A 615 -7.68 19.21 -3.47
N PRO A 616 -7.92 18.56 -2.32
CA PRO A 616 -7.28 18.93 -1.08
C PRO A 616 -5.77 18.63 -1.02
N TRP A 617 -5.26 17.88 -1.98
CA TRP A 617 -3.82 17.63 -2.13
C TRP A 617 -3.11 18.72 -2.94
N ARG A 618 -3.82 19.44 -3.80
CA ARG A 618 -3.29 20.60 -4.52
C ARG A 618 -3.40 21.88 -3.71
N ASP A 619 -4.53 22.10 -3.05
CA ASP A 619 -4.76 23.21 -2.13
C ASP A 619 -5.20 22.70 -0.77
N PRO A 620 -4.24 22.36 0.11
CA PRO A 620 -4.54 21.70 1.38
C PRO A 620 -5.32 22.62 2.32
N PRO A 621 -6.45 22.12 2.86
CA PRO A 621 -7.30 22.88 3.79
C PRO A 621 -6.70 22.98 5.19
N LEU A 622 -5.68 22.17 5.50
CA LEU A 622 -5.02 22.10 6.79
C LEU A 622 -3.56 22.54 6.64
N ARG A 623 -3.14 23.52 7.44
CA ARG A 623 -1.76 24.05 7.46
C ARG A 623 -1.31 24.24 8.90
N LEU A 624 0.00 24.11 9.12
CA LEU A 624 0.62 24.36 10.42
C LEU A 624 1.59 25.53 10.31
N SER A 625 1.58 26.41 11.32
CA SER A 625 2.57 27.45 11.47
C SER A 625 3.47 27.08 12.67
N VAL A 626 4.72 26.79 12.37
CA VAL A 626 5.68 26.19 13.33
C VAL A 626 6.77 27.19 13.67
N PRO A 627 7.05 27.46 14.96
CA PRO A 627 8.18 28.31 15.35
C PRO A 627 9.50 27.63 14.97
N MET A 628 10.23 28.23 14.05
CA MET A 628 11.56 27.77 13.59
C MET A 628 12.54 28.91 13.52
N VAL A 629 13.82 28.58 13.53
CA VAL A 629 14.92 29.56 13.39
C VAL A 629 15.62 29.34 12.06
N ARG A 630 15.82 30.42 11.32
CA ARG A 630 16.53 30.38 10.05
C ARG A 630 18.00 30.07 10.25
N CYS A 631 18.49 29.03 9.59
CA CYS A 631 19.87 28.54 9.65
C CYS A 631 20.37 28.27 8.22
N PRO A 632 20.92 29.28 7.54
CA PRO A 632 21.28 29.17 6.12
C PRO A 632 22.33 28.10 5.82
N ASP A 633 23.16 27.74 6.78
CA ASP A 633 24.25 26.77 6.64
C ASP A 633 23.80 25.29 6.72
N ILE A 634 22.49 25.02 6.82
CA ILE A 634 21.96 23.64 6.79
C ILE A 634 22.21 23.01 5.42
N TYR A 635 22.00 23.76 4.35
CA TYR A 635 22.25 23.33 2.97
C TYR A 635 23.25 24.25 2.27
N PRO A 636 24.04 23.75 1.32
CA PRO A 636 24.93 24.59 0.53
C PRO A 636 24.11 25.58 -0.33
N PRO A 637 24.66 26.79 -0.64
CA PRO A 637 23.95 27.81 -1.40
C PRO A 637 23.45 27.34 -2.80
N ASN A 638 24.15 26.38 -3.41
CA ASN A 638 23.81 25.79 -4.71
C ASN A 638 23.03 24.48 -4.58
N ALA A 639 22.33 24.23 -3.47
CA ALA A 639 21.60 22.98 -3.21
C ALA A 639 20.64 22.58 -4.35
N CYS A 640 20.02 23.56 -5.02
CA CYS A 640 19.12 23.32 -6.15
C CYS A 640 19.82 22.94 -7.46
N GLU A 641 21.12 23.17 -7.57
CA GLU A 641 21.91 22.93 -8.79
C GLU A 641 22.63 21.56 -8.73
N LEU A 642 22.76 21.02 -7.52
CA LEU A 642 23.44 19.73 -7.32
C LEU A 642 22.62 18.59 -7.95
N ARG A 643 23.34 17.57 -8.46
CA ARG A 643 22.73 16.38 -9.07
C ARG A 643 21.77 15.66 -8.13
N HIS A 644 22.11 15.57 -6.85
CA HIS A 644 21.28 14.93 -5.82
C HIS A 644 20.90 15.96 -4.77
N THR A 645 19.78 15.74 -4.07
CA THR A 645 19.50 16.50 -2.87
C THR A 645 20.69 16.38 -1.91
N PRO A 646 21.32 17.50 -1.52
CA PRO A 646 22.49 17.43 -0.63
C PRO A 646 22.08 17.01 0.78
N TRP A 647 23.03 16.42 1.49
CA TRP A 647 22.87 16.16 2.91
C TRP A 647 22.76 17.48 3.68
N PRO A 648 21.83 17.60 4.64
CA PRO A 648 21.86 18.69 5.60
C PRO A 648 23.14 18.58 6.45
N SER A 649 23.64 19.71 6.94
CA SER A 649 24.94 19.76 7.67
C SER A 649 24.95 18.97 8.98
N SER A 650 23.83 18.94 9.70
CA SER A 650 23.71 18.25 11.00
C SER A 650 22.24 18.09 11.42
N VAL A 651 21.96 17.14 12.30
CA VAL A 651 20.65 16.97 12.99
C VAL A 651 20.45 17.99 14.13
N ARG A 652 21.52 18.68 14.55
CA ARG A 652 21.50 19.77 15.52
C ARG A 652 22.35 20.90 14.97
N VAL A 653 21.82 22.10 15.03
CA VAL A 653 22.51 23.28 14.49
C VAL A 653 22.44 24.43 15.47
N ARG A 654 23.50 25.20 15.50
CA ARG A 654 23.54 26.46 16.26
C ARG A 654 23.04 27.58 15.35
N PRO A 655 21.93 28.26 15.69
CA PRO A 655 21.47 29.39 14.92
C PRO A 655 22.48 30.52 14.86
N PRO A 656 22.46 31.35 13.82
CA PRO A 656 23.26 32.58 13.78
C PRO A 656 23.01 33.48 14.99
N ALA A 657 24.01 34.21 15.43
CA ALA A 657 23.93 35.12 16.59
C ALA A 657 22.79 36.14 16.35
N GLY A 658 21.87 36.25 17.31
CA GLY A 658 20.71 37.15 17.23
C GLY A 658 19.55 36.66 16.36
N ALA A 659 19.63 35.48 15.77
CA ALA A 659 18.49 34.88 15.05
C ALA A 659 17.30 34.66 16.01
N LYS A 660 16.10 35.01 15.55
CA LYS A 660 14.87 34.89 16.34
C LYS A 660 13.97 33.82 15.69
N PRO A 661 13.15 33.14 16.51
CA PRO A 661 12.11 32.28 15.98
C PRO A 661 11.13 33.07 15.09
N GLU A 662 10.76 32.48 13.97
CA GLU A 662 9.73 32.97 13.07
C GLU A 662 8.74 31.86 12.73
N PRO A 663 7.48 32.21 12.40
CA PRO A 663 6.47 31.22 12.00
C PRO A 663 6.75 30.72 10.59
N VAL A 664 7.01 29.41 10.46
CA VAL A 664 7.21 28.75 9.17
C VAL A 664 5.96 27.93 8.83
N GLU A 665 5.37 28.18 7.65
CA GLU A 665 4.22 27.42 7.18
C GLU A 665 4.64 26.04 6.70
N LEU A 666 4.00 24.99 7.24
CA LEU A 666 4.08 23.62 6.77
C LEU A 666 2.74 23.18 6.22
N VAL A 667 2.78 22.39 5.15
CA VAL A 667 1.63 21.77 4.51
C VAL A 667 1.71 20.24 4.63
N PRO A 668 0.62 19.48 4.45
CA PRO A 668 0.69 18.03 4.40
C PRO A 668 1.74 17.55 3.38
N PHE A 669 2.54 16.59 3.75
CA PHE A 669 3.60 16.00 2.92
C PHE A 669 3.09 15.60 1.54
N GLY A 670 1.92 14.94 1.51
CA GLY A 670 1.25 14.54 0.28
C GLY A 670 0.87 15.70 -0.65
N ALA A 671 0.82 16.94 -0.16
CA ALA A 671 0.52 18.12 -0.99
C ALA A 671 1.74 18.66 -1.75
N THR A 672 2.92 18.09 -1.59
CA THR A 672 4.18 18.57 -2.16
C THR A 672 4.85 17.50 -3.01
N CYS A 673 5.61 17.91 -4.05
CA CYS A 673 6.54 17.05 -4.77
C CYS A 673 7.99 17.40 -4.41
N LEU A 674 8.31 18.68 -4.15
CA LEU A 674 9.55 19.10 -3.51
C LEU A 674 9.29 19.65 -2.11
N ARG A 675 10.15 19.28 -1.14
CA ARG A 675 9.86 19.49 0.28
C ARG A 675 11.04 19.30 1.20
N LEU A 676 10.91 19.82 2.42
CA LEU A 676 11.72 19.47 3.58
C LEU A 676 10.76 19.03 4.70
N SER A 677 10.88 17.80 5.20
CA SER A 677 10.01 17.23 6.25
C SER A 677 10.77 16.74 7.47
N CYS A 678 12.09 16.63 7.35
CA CYS A 678 13.01 16.29 8.43
C CYS A 678 13.84 17.53 8.77
N PHE A 679 13.66 18.06 9.96
CA PHE A 679 14.29 19.30 10.41
C PHE A 679 15.37 19.04 11.46
N PRO A 680 16.49 19.73 11.42
CA PRO A 680 17.42 19.75 12.55
C PRO A 680 16.80 20.49 13.74
N LEU A 681 17.32 20.21 14.93
CA LEU A 681 16.96 20.93 16.15
C LEU A 681 17.93 22.11 16.36
N ALA A 682 17.38 23.29 16.66
CA ALA A 682 18.17 24.46 17.07
C ALA A 682 18.67 24.28 18.51
N GLU A 683 20.00 24.53 18.73
CA GLU A 683 20.66 24.48 20.04
C GLU A 683 20.72 25.86 20.70
#